data_0983e4f247dbb683134da7b0d5e5238d
#
_entry.id   0983e4f247dbb683134da7b0d5e5238d
#
_cell.length_a   1.000
_cell.length_b   1.000
_cell.length_c   1.000
_cell.angle_alpha   90.00
_cell.angle_beta   90.00
_cell.angle_gamma   90.00
#
_symmetry.space_group_name_H-M   'P 1'
#
loop_
_entity.id
_entity.type
_entity.pdbx_description
1 polymer ?
#
loop_
_entity_poly.entity_id
_entity_poly.type
_entity_poly.pdbx_seq_one_letter_code
_entity_poly.pdbx_strand_id
1 'polypeptide(L)'
;MSKSRKSILNGIKGSPREAIKELIWNACDADAQSIEVTFGYAGLPGAETVSDIYVKDDGHGIPVDCIEEYFGKYGLSRKSVAEKSPAGRIYHGKLGQGRYKAMAAGNFVDWLSVFKDEDGNLYSSEVHINSGSRMDIRYSETAGKTDAEHTGTTVHIHGIADDKIGAISKIADPMEFMPDLLTTFAPYLLAYTDITIKYDGATIDPVRQIKKQDEKELVFVEEGKVPVKARVSAITWKQAQFNKLFICGNSGVVYAELDYGPLQKSSTSIYLMGDLFEQMHRENLLAMGRANPAYAYFEDEAKKFAKELIGEQEADNAATEVTRIKEEGVYPYEGEPEDEIRKAERDVFDVLAVQVNRAVPQLKTSPRQTKKLTYRLMREAINTNPASIKTILTEVFNLTQQQQDDLAELLTHTHLPEIIDTAKTVSDRLVFLQVLEQMVYNDSVGASIKERTQFHKVLLKELWIFGEKYTLGTSDQSLRNLLKAHIKCLGRDELLPEIPPEAVDDLTRIPDICLFQQICPSYENFEHLVIELKRPTLTLTLKELDQIRDYALTVADNPMFDKTRTKWHFILLGQDLDQRVRSALENQVVGDGNYYNAGNISISVFEWSKIIQDNKLKYEYLRKKLNHQLSDDPNFAVDYLRTKHAELFPTKEKEDK
;
A
#
# COMPACT_ATOMS: atom_id res chain seq x y z
N MET A 1 -29.32 -27.04 -6.54
CA MET A 1 -27.87 -27.14 -6.84
C MET A 1 -27.21 -25.87 -7.45
N SER A 2 -27.91 -24.90 -8.04
CA SER A 2 -27.26 -23.75 -8.74
C SER A 2 -26.79 -22.59 -7.84
N LYS A 3 -27.33 -22.40 -6.65
CA LYS A 3 -26.91 -21.31 -5.72
C LYS A 3 -25.58 -21.59 -4.99
N SER A 4 -25.26 -22.85 -4.74
CA SER A 4 -24.00 -23.26 -4.08
C SER A 4 -22.79 -23.01 -4.99
N ARG A 5 -22.87 -23.27 -6.29
CA ARG A 5 -21.77 -23.13 -7.26
C ARG A 5 -21.36 -21.66 -7.53
N LYS A 6 -22.33 -20.75 -7.60
CA LYS A 6 -22.05 -19.30 -7.74
C LYS A 6 -21.37 -18.72 -6.49
N SER A 7 -21.68 -19.26 -5.32
CA SER A 7 -21.07 -18.89 -4.04
C SER A 7 -19.60 -19.34 -3.98
N ILE A 8 -19.26 -20.52 -4.53
CA ILE A 8 -17.88 -21.04 -4.59
C ILE A 8 -17.01 -20.18 -5.51
N LEU A 9 -17.47 -19.88 -6.72
CA LEU A 9 -16.74 -19.05 -7.67
C LEU A 9 -16.50 -17.62 -7.17
N ASN A 10 -17.45 -17.05 -6.41
CA ASN A 10 -17.27 -15.75 -5.76
C ASN A 10 -16.39 -15.80 -4.50
N GLY A 11 -16.16 -16.98 -3.93
CA GLY A 11 -15.34 -17.20 -2.73
C GLY A 11 -13.89 -17.61 -3.01
N ILE A 12 -13.54 -17.94 -4.26
CA ILE A 12 -12.16 -18.20 -4.69
C ILE A 12 -11.43 -16.85 -4.86
N LYS A 13 -11.34 -16.11 -3.75
CA LYS A 13 -10.46 -14.96 -3.62
C LYS A 13 -9.20 -15.44 -2.91
N GLY A 14 -8.09 -15.47 -3.61
CA GLY A 14 -6.80 -15.83 -3.03
C GLY A 14 -5.71 -15.65 -4.09
N SER A 15 -4.51 -15.40 -3.61
CA SER A 15 -3.33 -15.40 -4.46
C SER A 15 -2.77 -16.82 -4.60
N PRO A 16 -1.97 -17.11 -5.63
CA PRO A 16 -1.25 -18.38 -5.71
C PRO A 16 -0.37 -18.66 -4.49
N ARG A 17 0.19 -17.62 -3.83
CA ARG A 17 0.95 -17.75 -2.57
C ARG A 17 0.10 -18.34 -1.43
N GLU A 18 -1.10 -17.77 -1.25
CA GLU A 18 -2.05 -18.29 -0.24
C GLU A 18 -2.51 -19.71 -0.56
N ALA A 19 -2.65 -20.07 -1.85
CA ALA A 19 -2.99 -21.41 -2.28
C ALA A 19 -1.96 -22.45 -1.80
N ILE A 20 -0.67 -22.20 -2.03
CA ILE A 20 0.40 -23.10 -1.60
C ILE A 20 0.46 -23.19 -0.07
N LYS A 21 0.41 -22.07 0.66
CA LYS A 21 0.38 -22.08 2.13
C LYS A 21 -0.78 -22.93 2.67
N GLU A 22 -1.95 -22.78 2.09
CA GLU A 22 -3.14 -23.51 2.49
C GLU A 22 -3.02 -25.03 2.23
N LEU A 23 -2.39 -25.43 1.11
CA LEU A 23 -2.13 -26.84 0.84
C LEU A 23 -1.13 -27.44 1.82
N ILE A 24 -0.09 -26.69 2.19
CA ILE A 24 0.84 -27.11 3.23
C ILE A 24 0.11 -27.25 4.58
N TRP A 25 -0.76 -26.30 4.95
CA TRP A 25 -1.59 -26.41 6.15
C TRP A 25 -2.53 -27.62 6.10
N ASN A 26 -3.11 -27.94 4.94
CA ASN A 26 -3.95 -29.13 4.78
C ASN A 26 -3.15 -30.43 5.02
N ALA A 27 -1.91 -30.48 4.56
CA ALA A 27 -1.00 -31.60 4.84
C ALA A 27 -0.67 -31.69 6.35
N CYS A 28 -0.38 -30.57 7.02
CA CYS A 28 -0.21 -30.53 8.47
C CYS A 28 -1.46 -31.04 9.21
N ASP A 29 -2.64 -30.64 8.76
CA ASP A 29 -3.94 -31.06 9.29
C ASP A 29 -4.23 -32.56 9.03
N ALA A 30 -3.59 -33.19 8.04
CA ALA A 30 -3.64 -34.60 7.74
C ALA A 30 -2.59 -35.41 8.51
N ASP A 31 -1.99 -34.86 9.53
CA ASP A 31 -0.93 -35.47 10.36
C ASP A 31 0.36 -35.81 9.58
N ALA A 32 0.62 -35.17 8.45
CA ALA A 32 1.83 -35.43 7.69
C ALA A 32 3.11 -35.08 8.49
N GLN A 33 4.15 -35.88 8.30
CA GLN A 33 5.49 -35.64 8.82
C GLN A 33 6.43 -35.11 7.73
N SER A 34 6.15 -35.46 6.48
CA SER A 34 6.91 -35.04 5.32
C SER A 34 5.98 -34.36 4.32
N ILE A 35 6.29 -33.07 3.99
CA ILE A 35 5.53 -32.28 3.02
C ILE A 35 6.53 -31.78 2.00
N GLU A 36 6.23 -31.97 0.70
CA GLU A 36 7.11 -31.57 -0.39
C GLU A 36 6.35 -30.75 -1.44
N VAL A 37 6.87 -29.61 -1.79
CA VAL A 37 6.35 -28.76 -2.88
C VAL A 37 7.36 -28.76 -4.01
N THR A 38 6.95 -29.13 -5.23
CA THR A 38 7.80 -29.19 -6.42
C THR A 38 7.10 -28.59 -7.63
N PHE A 39 7.88 -28.20 -8.63
CA PHE A 39 7.41 -27.55 -9.84
C PHE A 39 7.79 -28.34 -11.08
N GLY A 40 6.85 -28.43 -12.02
CA GLY A 40 7.09 -28.91 -13.39
C GLY A 40 7.23 -27.71 -14.34
N TYR A 41 8.07 -27.86 -15.33
CA TYR A 41 8.35 -26.81 -16.32
C TYR A 41 8.06 -27.30 -17.72
N ALA A 42 7.49 -26.41 -18.56
CA ALA A 42 7.27 -26.66 -19.98
C ALA A 42 7.74 -25.46 -20.80
N GLY A 43 8.16 -25.70 -22.05
CA GLY A 43 8.61 -24.68 -22.97
C GLY A 43 9.89 -25.07 -23.69
N LEU A 44 10.42 -24.14 -24.48
CA LEU A 44 11.71 -24.32 -25.16
C LEU A 44 12.87 -24.11 -24.17
N PRO A 45 14.02 -24.79 -24.34
CA PRO A 45 15.20 -24.55 -23.50
C PRO A 45 15.57 -23.06 -23.43
N GLY A 46 15.63 -22.50 -22.21
CA GLY A 46 15.90 -21.08 -21.97
C GLY A 46 14.67 -20.16 -21.99
N ALA A 47 13.47 -20.69 -22.27
CA ALA A 47 12.18 -20.00 -22.18
C ALA A 47 11.12 -20.88 -21.50
N GLU A 48 11.56 -21.68 -20.53
CA GLU A 48 10.69 -22.57 -19.78
C GLU A 48 9.82 -21.78 -18.80
N THR A 49 8.56 -22.17 -18.69
CA THR A 49 7.62 -21.61 -17.70
C THR A 49 7.07 -22.73 -16.84
N VAL A 50 6.66 -22.39 -15.62
CA VAL A 50 6.02 -23.36 -14.73
C VAL A 50 4.70 -23.81 -15.34
N SER A 51 4.55 -25.11 -15.57
CA SER A 51 3.34 -25.76 -16.10
C SER A 51 2.55 -26.47 -15.01
N ASP A 52 3.23 -26.99 -13.99
CA ASP A 52 2.68 -27.87 -12.99
C ASP A 52 3.20 -27.51 -11.59
N ILE A 53 2.36 -27.67 -10.58
CA ILE A 53 2.73 -27.53 -9.17
C ILE A 53 2.27 -28.80 -8.45
N TYR A 54 3.15 -29.40 -7.67
CA TYR A 54 2.85 -30.56 -6.86
C TYR A 54 3.05 -30.23 -5.38
N VAL A 55 2.05 -30.57 -4.56
CA VAL A 55 2.18 -30.57 -3.10
C VAL A 55 1.91 -31.99 -2.65
N LYS A 56 2.94 -32.67 -2.16
CA LYS A 56 2.89 -34.07 -1.71
C LYS A 56 3.08 -34.14 -0.21
N ASP A 57 2.27 -34.95 0.43
CA ASP A 57 2.37 -35.29 1.86
C ASP A 57 2.30 -36.78 2.12
N ASP A 58 2.74 -37.19 3.30
CA ASP A 58 2.65 -38.56 3.85
C ASP A 58 1.56 -38.68 4.93
N GLY A 59 0.56 -37.84 4.92
CA GLY A 59 -0.53 -37.81 5.89
C GLY A 59 -1.48 -39.00 5.76
N HIS A 60 -2.59 -39.00 6.48
CA HIS A 60 -3.53 -40.12 6.54
C HIS A 60 -4.35 -40.36 5.26
N GLY A 61 -4.24 -39.47 4.26
CA GLY A 61 -4.99 -39.54 3.00
C GLY A 61 -6.46 -39.14 3.15
N ILE A 62 -7.22 -39.37 2.06
CA ILE A 62 -8.65 -38.99 1.96
C ILE A 62 -9.46 -40.24 1.65
N PRO A 63 -10.17 -40.83 2.63
CA PRO A 63 -11.07 -41.95 2.37
C PRO A 63 -12.22 -41.59 1.44
N VAL A 64 -12.64 -42.54 0.59
CA VAL A 64 -13.70 -42.32 -0.42
C VAL A 64 -14.99 -41.84 0.23
N ASP A 65 -15.38 -42.44 1.36
CA ASP A 65 -16.62 -42.09 2.09
C ASP A 65 -16.60 -40.63 2.62
N CYS A 66 -15.41 -40.06 2.78
CA CYS A 66 -15.24 -38.66 3.24
C CYS A 66 -15.22 -37.63 2.09
N ILE A 67 -15.07 -38.10 0.84
CA ILE A 67 -14.90 -37.17 -0.30
C ILE A 67 -16.12 -36.26 -0.50
N GLU A 68 -17.33 -36.82 -0.45
CA GLU A 68 -18.55 -36.02 -0.62
C GLU A 68 -18.73 -35.00 0.52
N GLU A 69 -18.35 -35.35 1.74
CA GLU A 69 -18.35 -34.45 2.88
C GLU A 69 -17.29 -33.35 2.68
N TYR A 70 -16.08 -33.69 2.24
CA TYR A 70 -14.98 -32.74 2.07
C TYR A 70 -15.15 -31.84 0.86
N PHE A 71 -15.59 -32.36 -0.29
CA PHE A 71 -15.66 -31.60 -1.56
C PHE A 71 -17.08 -31.32 -2.04
N GLY A 72 -18.10 -31.92 -1.45
CA GLY A 72 -19.50 -31.73 -1.88
C GLY A 72 -20.18 -30.46 -1.35
N LYS A 73 -19.70 -29.91 -0.23
CA LYS A 73 -20.33 -28.75 0.43
C LYS A 73 -19.30 -27.66 0.72
N TYR A 74 -19.50 -26.48 0.13
CA TYR A 74 -18.70 -25.30 0.41
C TYR A 74 -19.04 -24.72 1.78
N GLY A 75 -18.00 -24.43 2.59
CA GLY A 75 -18.18 -23.78 3.90
C GLY A 75 -18.55 -24.74 5.04
N LEU A 76 -18.54 -26.06 4.80
CA LEU A 76 -18.70 -27.06 5.84
C LEU A 76 -17.39 -27.88 5.94
N SER A 77 -16.94 -28.12 7.16
CA SER A 77 -15.74 -28.93 7.44
C SER A 77 -15.98 -29.78 8.68
N ARG A 78 -15.62 -31.06 8.63
CA ARG A 78 -15.60 -31.95 9.80
C ARG A 78 -14.70 -31.42 10.91
N LYS A 79 -13.64 -30.69 10.55
CA LYS A 79 -12.72 -30.01 11.46
C LYS A 79 -13.40 -28.92 12.32
N SER A 80 -14.64 -28.50 11.99
CA SER A 80 -15.44 -27.59 12.83
C SER A 80 -15.94 -28.24 14.12
N VAL A 81 -16.02 -29.57 14.16
CA VAL A 81 -16.50 -30.36 15.31
C VAL A 81 -15.34 -30.96 16.10
N ALA A 82 -14.26 -31.39 15.42
CA ALA A 82 -13.08 -31.94 16.04
C ALA A 82 -12.03 -30.83 16.29
N GLU A 83 -11.54 -30.71 17.52
CA GLU A 83 -10.51 -29.71 17.86
C GLU A 83 -9.11 -30.13 17.43
N LYS A 84 -8.84 -31.43 17.39
CA LYS A 84 -7.52 -32.01 17.13
C LYS A 84 -7.59 -33.13 16.11
N SER A 85 -6.50 -33.32 15.40
CA SER A 85 -6.27 -34.45 14.52
C SER A 85 -6.11 -35.74 15.31
N PRO A 86 -6.12 -36.91 14.66
CA PRO A 86 -5.81 -38.18 15.29
C PRO A 86 -4.46 -38.21 16.03
N ALA A 87 -3.44 -37.53 15.53
CA ALA A 87 -2.13 -37.41 16.20
C ALA A 87 -2.11 -36.32 17.29
N GLY A 88 -3.23 -35.65 17.57
CA GLY A 88 -3.36 -34.64 18.62
C GLY A 88 -2.95 -33.22 18.20
N ARG A 89 -2.69 -32.99 16.91
CA ARG A 89 -2.35 -31.67 16.38
C ARG A 89 -3.60 -30.78 16.26
N ILE A 90 -3.47 -29.48 16.52
CA ILE A 90 -4.57 -28.51 16.37
C ILE A 90 -4.77 -28.19 14.89
N TYR A 91 -6.00 -28.28 14.42
CA TYR A 91 -6.35 -27.98 13.03
C TYR A 91 -6.21 -26.48 12.70
N HIS A 92 -5.56 -26.18 11.58
CA HIS A 92 -5.53 -24.85 10.98
C HIS A 92 -6.86 -24.53 10.29
N GLY A 93 -7.34 -25.41 9.42
CA GLY A 93 -8.49 -25.17 8.56
C GLY A 93 -9.81 -25.63 9.17
N LYS A 94 -10.79 -24.70 9.37
CA LYS A 94 -12.14 -25.05 9.91
C LYS A 94 -13.30 -24.72 8.99
N LEU A 95 -13.13 -23.76 8.07
CA LEU A 95 -14.21 -23.26 7.23
C LEU A 95 -14.44 -24.08 5.95
N GLY A 96 -13.67 -25.13 5.69
CA GLY A 96 -13.82 -25.96 4.50
C GLY A 96 -13.64 -25.22 3.17
N GLN A 97 -12.95 -24.09 3.17
CA GLN A 97 -12.70 -23.25 1.99
C GLN A 97 -11.29 -23.46 1.42
N GLY A 98 -10.34 -23.90 2.22
CA GLY A 98 -8.93 -23.98 1.89
C GLY A 98 -8.62 -24.81 0.66
N ARG A 99 -9.26 -25.98 0.54
CA ARG A 99 -9.11 -26.90 -0.61
C ARG A 99 -9.45 -26.27 -1.96
N TYR A 100 -10.32 -25.26 -1.97
CA TYR A 100 -10.67 -24.54 -3.20
C TYR A 100 -9.72 -23.40 -3.51
N LYS A 101 -8.90 -22.93 -2.55
CA LYS A 101 -7.88 -21.91 -2.80
C LYS A 101 -6.82 -22.37 -3.78
N ALA A 102 -6.59 -23.69 -3.91
CA ALA A 102 -5.69 -24.26 -4.91
C ALA A 102 -5.98 -23.76 -6.35
N MET A 103 -7.26 -23.52 -6.67
CA MET A 103 -7.67 -22.99 -7.98
C MET A 103 -7.21 -21.54 -8.24
N ALA A 104 -6.71 -20.82 -7.23
CA ALA A 104 -6.06 -19.54 -7.45
C ALA A 104 -4.72 -19.70 -8.21
N ALA A 105 -4.10 -20.89 -8.15
CA ALA A 105 -2.84 -21.18 -8.81
C ALA A 105 -3.00 -21.81 -10.21
N GLY A 106 -4.05 -22.61 -10.45
CA GLY A 106 -4.29 -23.25 -11.77
C GLY A 106 -5.77 -23.52 -12.00
N ASN A 107 -6.11 -23.89 -13.24
CA ASN A 107 -7.50 -24.18 -13.65
C ASN A 107 -7.93 -25.60 -13.33
N PHE A 108 -6.97 -26.52 -13.23
CA PHE A 108 -7.19 -27.93 -12.91
C PHE A 108 -6.43 -28.23 -11.63
N VAL A 109 -7.10 -28.91 -10.71
CA VAL A 109 -6.50 -29.35 -9.46
C VAL A 109 -6.95 -30.79 -9.16
N ASP A 110 -5.98 -31.70 -9.08
CA ASP A 110 -6.19 -33.11 -8.83
C ASP A 110 -5.64 -33.48 -7.46
N TRP A 111 -6.46 -34.13 -6.63
CA TRP A 111 -6.06 -34.77 -5.38
C TRP A 111 -5.97 -36.27 -5.62
N LEU A 112 -4.78 -36.76 -5.56
CA LEU A 112 -4.47 -38.21 -5.68
C LEU A 112 -4.07 -38.68 -4.28
N SER A 113 -4.91 -39.48 -3.67
CA SER A 113 -4.76 -39.85 -2.25
C SER A 113 -4.68 -41.34 -2.05
N VAL A 114 -3.84 -41.74 -1.09
CA VAL A 114 -3.72 -43.10 -0.58
C VAL A 114 -4.09 -43.07 0.91
N PHE A 115 -5.02 -43.89 1.30
CA PHE A 115 -5.53 -44.01 2.66
C PHE A 115 -5.59 -45.45 3.14
N LYS A 116 -5.73 -45.66 4.47
CA LYS A 116 -5.97 -46.99 5.08
C LYS A 116 -7.44 -47.18 5.39
N ASP A 117 -7.95 -48.38 5.14
CA ASP A 117 -9.24 -48.80 5.66
C ASP A 117 -9.15 -49.22 7.15
N GLU A 118 -10.29 -49.63 7.72
CA GLU A 118 -10.36 -50.08 9.11
C GLU A 118 -9.51 -51.34 9.38
N ASP A 119 -9.26 -52.17 8.36
CA ASP A 119 -8.45 -53.38 8.41
C ASP A 119 -6.94 -53.08 8.17
N GLY A 120 -6.57 -51.86 7.88
CA GLY A 120 -5.20 -51.42 7.65
C GLY A 120 -4.70 -51.62 6.22
N ASN A 121 -5.58 -51.98 5.27
CA ASN A 121 -5.22 -52.13 3.85
C ASN A 121 -5.18 -50.76 3.17
N LEU A 122 -4.29 -50.61 2.18
CA LEU A 122 -4.13 -49.37 1.42
C LEU A 122 -5.03 -49.35 0.19
N TYR A 123 -5.69 -48.22 0.02
CA TYR A 123 -6.55 -47.92 -1.12
C TYR A 123 -6.27 -46.54 -1.66
N SER A 124 -6.60 -46.32 -2.92
CA SER A 124 -6.52 -44.97 -3.56
C SER A 124 -7.88 -44.31 -3.74
N SER A 125 -7.88 -43.03 -3.71
CA SER A 125 -9.00 -42.17 -4.09
C SER A 125 -8.52 -40.96 -4.88
N GLU A 126 -9.39 -40.43 -5.72
CA GLU A 126 -9.08 -39.31 -6.60
C GLU A 126 -10.20 -38.26 -6.57
N VAL A 127 -9.84 -37.00 -6.59
CA VAL A 127 -10.75 -35.86 -6.78
C VAL A 127 -10.16 -34.92 -7.81
N HIS A 128 -10.94 -34.63 -8.84
CA HIS A 128 -10.54 -33.73 -9.94
C HIS A 128 -11.45 -32.49 -9.95
N ILE A 129 -10.87 -31.31 -9.86
CA ILE A 129 -11.59 -30.04 -9.92
C ILE A 129 -11.13 -29.28 -11.16
N ASN A 130 -12.10 -28.87 -11.96
CA ASN A 130 -11.91 -27.97 -13.10
C ASN A 130 -12.63 -26.65 -12.80
N SER A 131 -11.88 -25.54 -12.77
CA SER A 131 -12.39 -24.18 -12.50
C SER A 131 -12.81 -23.42 -13.75
N GLY A 132 -12.88 -24.05 -14.94
CA GLY A 132 -13.30 -23.43 -16.18
C GLY A 132 -14.73 -22.84 -16.11
N SER A 133 -15.31 -22.46 -17.26
CA SER A 133 -16.61 -21.75 -17.36
C SER A 133 -17.77 -22.42 -16.60
N ARG A 134 -17.64 -23.71 -16.27
CA ARG A 134 -18.50 -24.44 -15.33
C ARG A 134 -17.60 -25.26 -14.43
N MET A 135 -17.53 -24.85 -13.16
CA MET A 135 -16.84 -25.65 -12.15
C MET A 135 -17.39 -27.06 -12.12
N ASP A 136 -16.54 -28.03 -12.40
CA ASP A 136 -16.84 -29.47 -12.41
C ASP A 136 -15.96 -30.15 -11.37
N ILE A 137 -16.57 -30.96 -10.50
CA ILE A 137 -15.90 -31.77 -9.49
C ILE A 137 -16.25 -33.22 -9.77
N ARG A 138 -15.25 -34.03 -10.08
CA ARG A 138 -15.35 -35.46 -10.26
C ARG A 138 -14.52 -36.15 -9.20
N TYR A 139 -14.99 -37.26 -8.70
CA TYR A 139 -14.28 -38.02 -7.68
C TYR A 139 -14.60 -39.51 -7.77
N SER A 140 -13.72 -40.31 -7.19
CA SER A 140 -13.89 -41.74 -7.09
C SER A 140 -15.13 -42.11 -6.24
N GLU A 141 -16.03 -42.91 -6.79
CA GLU A 141 -17.20 -43.43 -6.05
C GLU A 141 -16.84 -44.71 -5.26
N THR A 142 -15.75 -45.36 -5.62
CA THR A 142 -15.23 -46.57 -4.96
C THR A 142 -13.74 -46.47 -4.76
N ALA A 143 -13.24 -47.10 -3.69
CA ALA A 143 -11.82 -47.18 -3.39
C ALA A 143 -11.07 -47.98 -4.45
N GLY A 144 -9.98 -47.40 -4.99
CA GLY A 144 -9.11 -48.05 -5.96
C GLY A 144 -8.08 -48.94 -5.27
N LYS A 145 -7.69 -50.07 -5.90
CA LYS A 145 -6.51 -50.81 -5.46
C LYS A 145 -5.27 -50.00 -5.77
N THR A 146 -4.28 -50.07 -4.88
CA THR A 146 -3.02 -49.36 -5.05
C THR A 146 -1.84 -50.24 -4.70
N ASP A 147 -0.71 -50.04 -5.38
CA ASP A 147 0.57 -50.64 -5.06
C ASP A 147 1.44 -49.75 -4.17
N ALA A 148 0.88 -48.64 -3.68
CA ALA A 148 1.58 -47.72 -2.78
C ALA A 148 1.91 -48.41 -1.45
N GLU A 149 3.05 -48.07 -0.86
CA GLU A 149 3.52 -48.63 0.42
C GLU A 149 3.08 -47.76 1.62
N HIS A 150 2.70 -46.50 1.39
CA HIS A 150 2.38 -45.54 2.44
C HIS A 150 1.13 -44.72 2.09
N THR A 151 0.47 -44.21 3.11
CA THR A 151 -0.59 -43.23 2.98
C THR A 151 -0.03 -41.86 2.57
N GLY A 152 -0.88 -40.97 2.08
CA GLY A 152 -0.53 -39.57 1.74
C GLY A 152 -1.42 -39.01 0.66
N THR A 153 -1.22 -37.74 0.38
CA THR A 153 -1.93 -37.06 -0.71
C THR A 153 -0.95 -36.31 -1.59
N THR A 154 -1.17 -36.40 -2.90
CA THR A 154 -0.50 -35.53 -3.88
C THR A 154 -1.54 -34.60 -4.48
N VAL A 155 -1.38 -33.30 -4.30
CA VAL A 155 -2.18 -32.28 -4.96
C VAL A 155 -1.41 -31.79 -6.17
N HIS A 156 -1.96 -32.02 -7.37
CA HIS A 156 -1.41 -31.58 -8.63
C HIS A 156 -2.22 -30.43 -9.19
N ILE A 157 -1.59 -29.29 -9.38
CA ILE A 157 -2.19 -28.08 -9.96
C ILE A 157 -1.59 -27.87 -11.34
N HIS A 158 -2.45 -27.77 -12.36
CA HIS A 158 -2.02 -27.54 -13.73
C HIS A 158 -3.00 -26.65 -14.51
N GLY A 159 -2.69 -26.38 -15.80
CA GLY A 159 -3.48 -25.45 -16.60
C GLY A 159 -3.35 -24.02 -16.07
N ILE A 160 -2.12 -23.57 -15.83
CA ILE A 160 -1.81 -22.23 -15.36
C ILE A 160 -2.16 -21.23 -16.47
N ALA A 161 -3.03 -20.27 -16.17
CA ALA A 161 -3.42 -19.23 -17.11
C ALA A 161 -2.31 -18.19 -17.32
N ASP A 162 -2.24 -17.59 -18.52
CA ASP A 162 -1.16 -16.67 -18.91
C ASP A 162 -1.00 -15.48 -17.94
N ASP A 163 -2.11 -14.94 -17.43
CA ASP A 163 -2.14 -13.85 -16.47
C ASP A 163 -1.55 -14.22 -15.09
N LYS A 164 -1.41 -15.51 -14.79
CA LYS A 164 -0.86 -16.04 -13.54
C LYS A 164 0.61 -16.45 -13.64
N ILE A 165 1.15 -16.65 -14.85
CA ILE A 165 2.51 -17.17 -15.07
C ILE A 165 3.55 -16.34 -14.27
N GLY A 166 3.47 -15.01 -14.34
CA GLY A 166 4.41 -14.14 -13.61
C GLY A 166 4.34 -14.27 -12.09
N ALA A 167 3.16 -14.49 -11.53
CA ALA A 167 2.97 -14.72 -10.10
C ALA A 167 3.47 -16.11 -9.68
N ILE A 168 3.23 -17.12 -10.52
CA ILE A 168 3.66 -18.50 -10.29
C ILE A 168 5.19 -18.63 -10.41
N SER A 169 5.82 -17.97 -11.38
CA SER A 169 7.27 -17.95 -11.51
C SER A 169 7.98 -17.39 -10.27
N LYS A 170 7.40 -16.36 -9.63
CA LYS A 170 7.90 -15.82 -8.35
C LYS A 170 7.73 -16.79 -7.19
N ILE A 171 6.71 -17.63 -7.22
CA ILE A 171 6.52 -18.69 -6.22
C ILE A 171 7.52 -19.81 -6.46
N ALA A 172 7.72 -20.22 -7.72
CA ALA A 172 8.67 -21.27 -8.08
C ALA A 172 10.14 -20.88 -7.83
N ASP A 173 10.43 -19.59 -7.63
CA ASP A 173 11.75 -19.14 -7.19
C ASP A 173 11.88 -19.27 -5.65
N PRO A 174 12.70 -20.20 -5.13
CA PRO A 174 12.91 -20.37 -3.70
C PRO A 174 13.43 -19.10 -3.02
N MET A 175 14.20 -18.25 -3.71
CA MET A 175 14.71 -16.99 -3.15
C MET A 175 13.59 -15.99 -2.87
N GLU A 176 12.50 -16.04 -3.64
CA GLU A 176 11.35 -15.14 -3.55
C GLU A 176 10.28 -15.63 -2.57
N PHE A 177 10.07 -16.95 -2.43
CA PHE A 177 8.93 -17.45 -1.66
C PHE A 177 9.30 -18.22 -0.39
N MET A 178 10.45 -18.89 -0.33
CA MET A 178 10.88 -19.61 0.85
C MET A 178 10.98 -18.73 2.12
N PRO A 179 11.41 -17.45 2.03
CA PRO A 179 11.36 -16.53 3.16
C PRO A 179 9.97 -16.30 3.75
N ASP A 180 8.94 -16.25 2.90
CA ASP A 180 7.54 -16.11 3.32
C ASP A 180 7.02 -17.38 3.99
N LEU A 181 7.34 -18.57 3.43
CA LEU A 181 7.01 -19.85 4.03
C LEU A 181 7.71 -20.04 5.38
N LEU A 182 8.99 -19.70 5.46
CA LEU A 182 9.76 -19.78 6.69
C LEU A 182 9.08 -19.02 7.83
N THR A 183 8.73 -17.74 7.60
CA THR A 183 8.08 -16.92 8.64
C THR A 183 6.68 -17.39 8.99
N THR A 184 5.91 -17.90 8.01
CA THR A 184 4.56 -18.42 8.24
C THR A 184 4.56 -19.71 9.04
N PHE A 185 5.48 -20.65 8.76
CA PHE A 185 5.49 -21.97 9.37
C PHE A 185 6.46 -22.09 10.56
N ALA A 186 7.32 -21.10 10.83
CA ALA A 186 8.29 -21.14 11.91
C ALA A 186 7.69 -21.51 13.27
N PRO A 187 6.64 -20.86 13.80
CA PRO A 187 6.14 -21.20 15.12
C PRO A 187 5.59 -22.64 15.19
N TYR A 188 5.01 -23.12 14.09
CA TYR A 188 4.49 -24.48 13.99
C TYR A 188 5.62 -25.52 13.93
N LEU A 189 6.66 -25.29 13.12
CA LEU A 189 7.82 -26.18 13.01
C LEU A 189 8.70 -26.19 14.27
N LEU A 190 8.68 -25.11 15.05
CA LEU A 190 9.34 -25.05 16.37
C LEU A 190 8.55 -25.84 17.43
N ALA A 191 7.22 -25.91 17.31
CA ALA A 191 6.37 -26.69 18.21
C ALA A 191 6.33 -28.19 17.84
N TYR A 192 6.40 -28.52 16.56
CA TYR A 192 6.33 -29.89 16.02
C TYR A 192 7.60 -30.21 15.23
N THR A 193 8.63 -30.66 15.96
CA THR A 193 9.99 -30.89 15.40
C THR A 193 10.11 -32.15 14.54
N ASP A 194 9.08 -32.97 14.51
CA ASP A 194 8.96 -34.18 13.70
C ASP A 194 8.49 -33.91 12.27
N ILE A 195 8.09 -32.65 11.97
CA ILE A 195 7.59 -32.23 10.66
C ILE A 195 8.72 -31.66 9.81
N THR A 196 8.78 -32.10 8.57
CA THR A 196 9.72 -31.59 7.56
C THR A 196 8.95 -31.04 6.37
N ILE A 197 9.18 -29.78 6.04
CA ILE A 197 8.66 -29.16 4.83
C ILE A 197 9.81 -28.91 3.87
N LYS A 198 9.73 -29.49 2.66
CA LYS A 198 10.67 -29.26 1.57
C LYS A 198 10.01 -28.42 0.49
N TYR A 199 10.73 -27.45 0.01
CA TYR A 199 10.30 -26.56 -1.05
C TYR A 199 11.32 -26.57 -2.16
N ASP A 200 10.96 -27.12 -3.31
CA ASP A 200 11.84 -27.34 -4.48
C ASP A 200 13.20 -27.96 -4.08
N GLY A 201 13.13 -29.03 -3.30
CA GLY A 201 14.30 -29.75 -2.79
C GLY A 201 14.99 -29.14 -1.56
N ALA A 202 14.71 -27.89 -1.21
CA ALA A 202 15.31 -27.23 -0.05
C ALA A 202 14.41 -27.36 1.20
N THR A 203 14.98 -27.68 2.35
CA THR A 203 14.24 -27.83 3.61
C THR A 203 14.02 -26.49 4.28
N ILE A 204 12.78 -26.22 4.73
CA ILE A 204 12.44 -25.08 5.57
C ILE A 204 12.87 -25.42 7.01
N ASP A 205 13.94 -24.78 7.47
CA ASP A 205 14.52 -25.00 8.79
C ASP A 205 14.62 -23.67 9.57
N PRO A 206 13.61 -23.37 10.42
CA PRO A 206 13.62 -22.14 11.21
C PRO A 206 14.80 -22.07 12.17
N VAL A 207 15.19 -23.20 12.79
CA VAL A 207 16.24 -23.23 13.83
C VAL A 207 17.56 -22.69 13.27
N ARG A 208 17.91 -23.08 12.03
CA ARG A 208 19.14 -22.60 11.38
C ARG A 208 19.12 -21.12 11.05
N GLN A 209 17.92 -20.54 10.84
CA GLN A 209 17.75 -19.15 10.41
C GLN A 209 17.50 -18.17 11.57
N ILE A 210 17.18 -18.67 12.76
CA ILE A 210 17.00 -17.84 13.96
C ILE A 210 18.34 -17.29 14.41
N LYS A 211 18.43 -15.95 14.59
CA LYS A 211 19.54 -15.24 15.20
C LYS A 211 19.30 -15.03 16.69
N LYS A 212 18.09 -14.59 17.06
CA LYS A 212 17.66 -14.31 18.42
C LYS A 212 16.16 -14.55 18.53
N GLN A 213 15.71 -14.99 19.69
CA GLN A 213 14.30 -15.09 20.03
C GLN A 213 14.07 -14.41 21.37
N ASP A 214 13.11 -13.50 21.43
CA ASP A 214 12.68 -12.78 22.63
C ASP A 214 11.21 -13.06 22.88
N GLU A 215 10.81 -13.27 24.13
CA GLU A 215 9.43 -13.58 24.50
C GLU A 215 8.96 -12.67 25.63
N LYS A 216 7.67 -12.35 25.62
CA LYS A 216 7.00 -11.58 26.67
C LYS A 216 5.61 -12.15 26.93
N GLU A 217 5.28 -12.40 28.18
CA GLU A 217 3.91 -12.75 28.56
C GLU A 217 3.07 -11.48 28.71
N LEU A 218 1.83 -11.56 28.25
CA LEU A 218 0.84 -10.49 28.30
C LEU A 218 -0.39 -10.98 29.06
N VAL A 219 -0.96 -10.11 29.90
CA VAL A 219 -2.17 -10.41 30.67
C VAL A 219 -3.13 -9.23 30.53
N PHE A 220 -4.33 -9.51 30.02
CA PHE A 220 -5.43 -8.56 29.98
C PHE A 220 -6.39 -8.85 31.13
N VAL A 221 -6.69 -7.83 31.93
CA VAL A 221 -7.60 -7.92 33.06
C VAL A 221 -8.76 -6.95 32.84
N GLU A 222 -9.97 -7.48 32.88
CA GLU A 222 -11.21 -6.70 32.87
C GLU A 222 -11.94 -6.94 34.19
N GLU A 223 -12.46 -5.87 34.79
CA GLU A 223 -13.11 -5.94 36.11
C GLU A 223 -14.27 -6.96 36.10
N GLY A 224 -14.26 -7.90 37.04
CA GLY A 224 -15.27 -8.97 37.13
C GLY A 224 -15.11 -10.14 36.18
N LYS A 225 -14.05 -10.17 35.36
CA LYS A 225 -13.77 -11.29 34.43
C LYS A 225 -12.46 -12.02 34.77
N VAL A 226 -12.34 -13.26 34.28
CA VAL A 226 -11.13 -14.03 34.38
C VAL A 226 -10.04 -13.38 33.51
N PRO A 227 -8.81 -13.20 34.02
CA PRO A 227 -7.70 -12.67 33.23
C PRO A 227 -7.43 -13.50 31.97
N VAL A 228 -7.33 -12.84 30.83
CA VAL A 228 -6.94 -13.47 29.57
C VAL A 228 -5.44 -13.34 29.40
N LYS A 229 -4.79 -14.44 29.02
CA LYS A 229 -3.33 -14.48 28.81
C LYS A 229 -3.00 -14.66 27.35
N ALA A 230 -1.90 -14.05 26.93
CA ALA A 230 -1.27 -14.26 25.63
C ALA A 230 0.25 -14.19 25.78
N ARG A 231 0.97 -14.69 24.81
CA ARG A 231 2.43 -14.59 24.71
C ARG A 231 2.79 -13.94 23.39
N VAL A 232 3.71 -13.00 23.41
CA VAL A 232 4.33 -12.48 22.21
C VAL A 232 5.75 -13.03 22.10
N SER A 233 6.07 -13.63 20.95
CA SER A 233 7.41 -14.13 20.61
C SER A 233 7.92 -13.33 19.41
N ALA A 234 9.10 -12.75 19.55
CA ALA A 234 9.81 -12.04 18.49
C ALA A 234 10.97 -12.90 18.01
N ILE A 235 11.00 -13.24 16.74
CA ILE A 235 12.07 -13.99 16.11
C ILE A 235 12.86 -13.05 15.19
N THR A 236 14.12 -12.80 15.54
CA THR A 236 15.07 -12.10 14.70
C THR A 236 15.82 -13.09 13.82
N TRP A 237 15.79 -12.89 12.52
CA TRP A 237 16.36 -13.77 11.51
C TRP A 237 17.80 -13.40 11.16
N LYS A 238 18.59 -14.37 10.72
CA LYS A 238 19.96 -14.15 10.19
C LYS A 238 19.96 -13.47 8.83
N GLN A 239 18.93 -13.71 8.02
CA GLN A 239 18.76 -13.16 6.68
C GLN A 239 17.42 -12.43 6.59
N ALA A 240 17.25 -11.58 5.57
CA ALA A 240 16.00 -10.89 5.31
C ALA A 240 14.87 -11.89 5.04
N GLN A 241 13.71 -11.67 5.66
CA GLN A 241 12.52 -12.49 5.57
C GLN A 241 11.29 -11.59 5.28
N PHE A 242 10.14 -12.21 5.05
CA PHE A 242 8.85 -11.51 4.98
C PHE A 242 8.30 -11.28 6.39
N ASN A 243 8.73 -10.20 7.02
CA ASN A 243 8.44 -9.93 8.42
C ASN A 243 7.05 -9.30 8.59
N LYS A 244 6.23 -9.95 9.40
CA LYS A 244 4.86 -9.55 9.73
C LYS A 244 4.57 -9.78 11.21
N LEU A 245 3.39 -9.32 11.65
CA LEU A 245 2.80 -9.72 12.91
C LEU A 245 1.83 -10.86 12.64
N PHE A 246 2.09 -12.03 13.21
CA PHE A 246 1.28 -13.22 13.05
C PHE A 246 0.41 -13.44 14.27
N ILE A 247 -0.87 -13.75 14.06
CA ILE A 247 -1.82 -14.15 15.11
C ILE A 247 -1.90 -15.67 15.13
N CYS A 248 -1.55 -16.26 16.25
CA CYS A 248 -1.33 -17.70 16.37
C CYS A 248 -2.10 -18.31 17.54
N GLY A 249 -2.40 -19.61 17.43
CA GLY A 249 -2.72 -20.44 18.58
C GLY A 249 -1.47 -20.80 19.40
N ASN A 250 -1.66 -21.33 20.60
CA ASN A 250 -0.55 -21.75 21.46
C ASN A 250 0.32 -22.87 20.83
N SER A 251 -0.23 -23.64 19.90
CA SER A 251 0.47 -24.69 19.13
C SER A 251 1.33 -24.16 17.97
N GLY A 252 1.39 -22.83 17.76
CA GLY A 252 2.13 -22.24 16.65
C GLY A 252 1.37 -22.21 15.31
N VAL A 253 0.11 -22.67 15.28
CA VAL A 253 -0.74 -22.54 14.09
C VAL A 253 -1.04 -21.08 13.84
N VAL A 254 -0.73 -20.59 12.64
CA VAL A 254 -0.97 -19.20 12.22
C VAL A 254 -2.38 -19.06 11.66
N TYR A 255 -3.19 -18.20 12.24
CA TYR A 255 -4.56 -17.94 11.83
C TYR A 255 -4.74 -16.66 11.03
N ALA A 256 -3.87 -15.66 11.25
CA ALA A 256 -3.88 -14.41 10.50
C ALA A 256 -2.48 -13.81 10.38
N GLU A 257 -2.26 -13.11 9.28
CA GLU A 257 -1.05 -12.33 9.00
C GLU A 257 -1.43 -10.86 8.95
N LEU A 258 -0.77 -10.03 9.74
CA LEU A 258 -1.01 -8.59 9.81
C LEU A 258 0.22 -7.84 9.31
N ASP A 259 0.03 -6.99 8.32
CA ASP A 259 1.08 -6.10 7.87
C ASP A 259 1.32 -5.00 8.91
N TYR A 260 2.56 -4.87 9.35
CA TYR A 260 2.99 -3.81 10.24
C TYR A 260 4.28 -3.18 9.69
N GLY A 261 4.17 -1.92 9.23
CA GLY A 261 5.21 -1.24 8.49
C GLY A 261 6.62 -1.29 9.11
N PRO A 262 6.79 -1.12 10.43
CA PRO A 262 8.10 -1.23 11.08
C PRO A 262 8.77 -2.60 10.87
N LEU A 263 8.00 -3.70 10.85
CA LEU A 263 8.54 -5.05 10.67
C LEU A 263 9.06 -5.27 9.24
N GLN A 264 8.44 -4.67 8.23
CA GLN A 264 8.82 -4.87 6.82
C GLN A 264 10.27 -4.45 6.52
N LYS A 265 10.81 -3.51 7.30
CA LYS A 265 12.19 -3.02 7.17
C LYS A 265 13.15 -3.61 8.20
N SER A 266 12.66 -4.47 9.09
CA SER A 266 13.44 -5.13 10.13
C SER A 266 13.84 -6.55 9.71
N SER A 267 14.63 -7.22 10.52
CA SER A 267 14.90 -8.65 10.41
C SER A 267 14.07 -9.48 11.40
N THR A 268 12.96 -8.92 11.92
CA THR A 268 12.19 -9.52 13.03
C THR A 268 10.76 -9.79 12.62
N SER A 269 10.26 -10.99 12.89
CA SER A 269 8.85 -11.36 12.83
C SER A 269 8.27 -11.46 14.24
N ILE A 270 7.01 -11.08 14.41
CA ILE A 270 6.30 -11.12 15.70
C ILE A 270 5.18 -12.16 15.63
N TYR A 271 5.12 -13.01 16.62
CA TYR A 271 4.08 -14.04 16.79
C TYR A 271 3.33 -13.80 18.08
N LEU A 272 2.08 -13.40 17.97
CA LEU A 272 1.17 -13.19 19.09
C LEU A 272 0.34 -14.46 19.28
N MET A 273 0.56 -15.16 20.39
CA MET A 273 0.05 -16.50 20.65
C MET A 273 -0.89 -16.52 21.85
N GLY A 274 -1.99 -17.27 21.76
CA GLY A 274 -2.91 -17.43 22.89
C GLY A 274 -4.20 -18.17 22.54
N ASP A 275 -4.85 -18.70 23.58
CA ASP A 275 -6.12 -19.44 23.44
C ASP A 275 -7.27 -18.54 22.93
N LEU A 276 -7.23 -17.24 23.25
CA LEU A 276 -8.20 -16.26 22.74
C LEU A 276 -8.23 -16.27 21.21
N PHE A 277 -7.07 -16.29 20.56
CA PHE A 277 -6.99 -16.22 19.10
C PHE A 277 -7.49 -17.50 18.44
N GLU A 278 -7.23 -18.63 19.08
CA GLU A 278 -7.75 -19.91 18.66
C GLU A 278 -9.27 -19.96 18.80
N GLN A 279 -9.84 -19.46 19.91
CA GLN A 279 -11.27 -19.35 20.11
C GLN A 279 -11.90 -18.41 19.06
N MET A 280 -11.34 -17.21 18.86
CA MET A 280 -11.82 -16.25 17.87
C MET A 280 -11.75 -16.80 16.44
N HIS A 281 -10.70 -17.59 16.12
CA HIS A 281 -10.64 -18.30 14.84
C HIS A 281 -11.76 -19.33 14.71
N ARG A 282 -12.03 -20.10 15.77
CA ARG A 282 -13.13 -21.08 15.81
C ARG A 282 -14.50 -20.44 15.58
N GLU A 283 -14.71 -19.28 16.14
CA GLU A 283 -15.95 -18.52 16.06
C GLU A 283 -16.04 -17.62 14.81
N ASN A 284 -15.02 -17.64 13.93
CA ASN A 284 -14.90 -16.78 12.74
C ASN A 284 -14.93 -15.27 13.07
N LEU A 285 -14.38 -14.89 14.21
CA LEU A 285 -14.36 -13.51 14.72
C LEU A 285 -13.03 -12.78 14.51
N LEU A 286 -12.00 -13.44 13.98
CA LEU A 286 -10.67 -12.81 13.78
C LEU A 286 -10.72 -11.60 12.85
N ALA A 287 -11.57 -11.59 11.83
CA ALA A 287 -11.75 -10.45 10.93
C ALA A 287 -12.27 -9.19 11.65
N MET A 288 -12.93 -9.37 12.81
CA MET A 288 -13.41 -8.31 13.70
C MET A 288 -12.56 -8.19 14.97
N GLY A 289 -11.32 -8.66 14.93
CA GLY A 289 -10.45 -8.85 16.11
C GLY A 289 -10.41 -7.66 17.04
N ARG A 290 -10.20 -6.45 16.51
CA ARG A 290 -10.13 -5.22 17.34
C ARG A 290 -11.44 -4.80 18.01
N ALA A 291 -12.58 -5.40 17.66
CA ALA A 291 -13.83 -5.21 18.41
C ALA A 291 -13.80 -5.95 19.77
N ASN A 292 -12.91 -6.92 19.96
CA ASN A 292 -12.65 -7.56 21.23
C ASN A 292 -11.59 -6.76 22.01
N PRO A 293 -11.87 -6.26 23.24
CA PRO A 293 -10.93 -5.43 24.00
C PRO A 293 -9.60 -6.15 24.33
N ALA A 294 -9.65 -7.44 24.64
CA ALA A 294 -8.45 -8.23 24.94
C ALA A 294 -7.56 -8.41 23.69
N TYR A 295 -8.18 -8.68 22.53
CA TYR A 295 -7.46 -8.76 21.27
C TYR A 295 -6.78 -7.43 20.93
N ALA A 296 -7.52 -6.31 21.02
CA ALA A 296 -6.98 -4.98 20.74
C ALA A 296 -5.78 -4.65 21.64
N TYR A 297 -5.90 -4.94 22.95
CA TYR A 297 -4.82 -4.75 23.90
C TYR A 297 -3.58 -5.59 23.54
N PHE A 298 -3.76 -6.88 23.24
CA PHE A 298 -2.64 -7.75 22.89
C PHE A 298 -1.96 -7.36 21.58
N GLU A 299 -2.74 -6.96 20.57
CA GLU A 299 -2.19 -6.47 19.31
C GLU A 299 -1.36 -5.20 19.51
N ASP A 300 -1.85 -4.25 20.32
CA ASP A 300 -1.14 -3.00 20.61
C ASP A 300 0.12 -3.24 21.44
N GLU A 301 0.09 -4.11 22.45
CA GLU A 301 1.28 -4.51 23.20
C GLU A 301 2.30 -5.28 22.35
N ALA A 302 1.84 -6.14 21.42
CA ALA A 302 2.74 -6.82 20.49
C ALA A 302 3.44 -5.83 19.54
N LYS A 303 2.71 -4.82 19.04
CA LYS A 303 3.29 -3.74 18.23
C LYS A 303 4.28 -2.89 18.99
N LYS A 304 3.98 -2.59 20.27
CA LYS A 304 4.89 -1.87 21.17
C LYS A 304 6.17 -2.67 21.39
N PHE A 305 6.06 -3.95 21.71
CA PHE A 305 7.21 -4.85 21.88
C PHE A 305 8.06 -4.93 20.62
N ALA A 306 7.42 -5.05 19.44
CA ALA A 306 8.11 -5.00 18.15
C ALA A 306 8.92 -3.71 17.98
N LYS A 307 8.32 -2.57 18.32
CA LYS A 307 8.95 -1.25 18.18
C LYS A 307 10.15 -1.10 19.10
N GLU A 308 10.04 -1.56 20.35
CA GLU A 308 11.14 -1.58 21.32
C GLU A 308 12.32 -2.41 20.80
N LEU A 309 12.08 -3.65 20.34
CA LEU A 309 13.13 -4.52 19.82
C LEU A 309 13.79 -4.00 18.52
N ILE A 310 13.00 -3.43 17.63
CA ILE A 310 13.52 -2.83 16.39
C ILE A 310 14.41 -1.64 16.74
N GLY A 311 14.00 -0.79 17.70
CA GLY A 311 14.79 0.33 18.18
C GLY A 311 16.13 -0.11 18.79
N GLU A 312 16.14 -1.16 19.61
CA GLU A 312 17.36 -1.77 20.15
C GLU A 312 18.27 -2.31 19.05
N GLN A 313 17.73 -3.05 18.08
CA GLN A 313 18.48 -3.57 16.95
C GLN A 313 19.08 -2.46 16.06
N GLU A 314 18.34 -1.38 15.86
CA GLU A 314 18.84 -0.23 15.11
C GLU A 314 19.96 0.49 15.85
N ALA A 315 19.86 0.63 17.17
CA ALA A 315 20.92 1.20 18.02
C ALA A 315 22.18 0.32 17.99
N ASP A 316 22.04 -0.99 18.14
CA ASP A 316 23.16 -1.93 18.05
C ASP A 316 23.83 -1.93 16.67
N ASN A 317 23.02 -1.90 15.61
CA ASN A 317 23.52 -1.82 14.24
C ASN A 317 24.25 -0.48 13.98
N ALA A 318 23.74 0.61 14.53
CA ALA A 318 24.36 1.93 14.45
C ALA A 318 25.71 1.95 15.20
N ALA A 319 25.74 1.42 16.41
CA ALA A 319 26.98 1.31 17.21
C ALA A 319 28.03 0.42 16.50
N THR A 320 27.59 -0.70 15.92
CA THR A 320 28.45 -1.61 15.15
C THR A 320 29.01 -0.91 13.92
N GLU A 321 28.19 -0.14 13.20
CA GLU A 321 28.63 0.60 12.00
C GLU A 321 29.63 1.69 12.36
N VAL A 322 29.42 2.44 13.44
CA VAL A 322 30.39 3.44 13.95
C VAL A 322 31.68 2.77 14.36
N THR A 323 31.62 1.63 15.05
CA THR A 323 32.80 0.83 15.42
C THR A 323 33.58 0.41 14.18
N ARG A 324 32.89 -0.07 13.14
CA ARG A 324 33.49 -0.43 11.86
C ARG A 324 34.20 0.76 11.20
N ILE A 325 33.57 1.96 11.19
CA ILE A 325 34.19 3.18 10.63
C ILE A 325 35.47 3.54 11.41
N LYS A 326 35.49 3.33 12.74
CA LYS A 326 36.67 3.53 13.59
C LYS A 326 37.77 2.49 13.29
N GLU A 327 37.43 1.23 13.19
CA GLU A 327 38.37 0.13 12.89
C GLU A 327 38.98 0.25 11.50
N GLU A 328 38.20 0.67 10.49
CA GLU A 328 38.70 0.97 9.16
C GLU A 328 39.68 2.18 9.12
N GLY A 329 39.79 2.95 10.22
CA GLY A 329 40.63 4.14 10.34
C GLY A 329 40.19 5.27 9.43
N VAL A 330 38.90 5.38 9.15
CA VAL A 330 38.30 6.45 8.35
C VAL A 330 37.44 7.41 9.18
N TYR A 331 37.32 7.15 10.48
CA TYR A 331 36.65 8.04 11.45
C TYR A 331 37.38 9.38 11.54
N PRO A 332 36.71 10.54 11.42
CA PRO A 332 37.39 11.83 11.24
C PRO A 332 37.85 12.49 12.55
N TYR A 333 37.63 11.87 13.69
CA TYR A 333 38.05 12.38 14.98
C TYR A 333 39.14 11.49 15.60
N GLU A 334 40.05 12.08 16.34
CA GLU A 334 41.15 11.40 17.02
C GLU A 334 41.01 11.62 18.56
N GLY A 335 41.44 10.66 19.37
CA GLY A 335 41.43 10.72 20.82
C GLY A 335 40.03 10.81 21.46
N GLU A 336 39.94 11.02 22.75
CA GLU A 336 38.70 11.25 23.47
C GLU A 336 38.24 12.72 23.34
N PRO A 337 36.91 13.01 23.41
CA PRO A 337 36.41 14.38 23.35
C PRO A 337 36.86 15.19 24.55
N GLU A 338 37.35 16.39 24.30
CA GLU A 338 37.94 17.28 25.31
C GLU A 338 36.86 17.95 26.19
N ASP A 339 35.63 18.10 25.67
CA ASP A 339 34.51 18.74 26.37
C ASP A 339 33.15 18.18 25.85
N GLU A 340 32.06 18.56 26.52
CA GLU A 340 30.69 18.14 26.20
C GLU A 340 30.22 18.63 24.80
N ILE A 341 30.76 19.74 24.30
CA ILE A 341 30.43 20.25 22.98
C ILE A 341 31.02 19.33 21.90
N ARG A 342 32.31 18.96 22.06
CA ARG A 342 32.97 18.03 21.17
C ARG A 342 32.40 16.61 21.21
N LYS A 343 31.92 16.21 22.39
CA LYS A 343 31.18 14.95 22.54
C LYS A 343 29.88 14.99 21.74
N ALA A 344 29.07 16.04 21.92
CA ALA A 344 27.82 16.22 21.16
C ALA A 344 28.07 16.32 19.64
N GLU A 345 29.16 16.98 19.23
CA GLU A 345 29.59 17.01 17.81
C GLU A 345 29.83 15.60 17.26
N ARG A 346 30.53 14.75 18.02
CA ARG A 346 30.80 13.37 17.61
C ARG A 346 29.53 12.52 17.59
N ASP A 347 28.65 12.70 18.55
CA ASP A 347 27.37 12.00 18.60
C ASP A 347 26.51 12.35 17.38
N VAL A 348 26.47 13.63 16.99
CA VAL A 348 25.80 14.08 15.76
C VAL A 348 26.46 13.48 14.52
N PHE A 349 27.79 13.47 14.46
CA PHE A 349 28.51 12.87 13.36
C PHE A 349 28.22 11.37 13.25
N ASP A 350 28.23 10.64 14.36
CA ASP A 350 27.98 9.19 14.40
C ASP A 350 26.59 8.87 13.84
N VAL A 351 25.56 9.63 14.22
CA VAL A 351 24.20 9.50 13.66
C VAL A 351 24.19 9.77 12.17
N LEU A 352 24.79 10.87 11.72
CA LEU A 352 24.83 11.24 10.30
C LEU A 352 25.64 10.23 9.47
N ALA A 353 26.74 9.72 9.97
CA ALA A 353 27.58 8.74 9.28
C ALA A 353 26.81 7.43 9.01
N VAL A 354 26.03 6.97 9.99
CA VAL A 354 25.16 5.79 9.85
C VAL A 354 24.08 6.05 8.79
N GLN A 355 23.44 7.23 8.81
CA GLN A 355 22.41 7.57 7.84
C GLN A 355 22.96 7.69 6.42
N VAL A 356 24.12 8.33 6.23
CA VAL A 356 24.78 8.43 4.92
C VAL A 356 25.15 7.06 4.39
N ASN A 357 25.67 6.15 5.23
CA ASN A 357 25.99 4.79 4.82
C ASN A 357 24.76 3.95 4.45
N ARG A 358 23.60 4.28 4.99
CA ARG A 358 22.30 3.69 4.58
C ARG A 358 21.82 4.26 3.25
N ALA A 359 21.90 5.59 3.08
CA ALA A 359 21.44 6.29 1.88
C ALA A 359 22.33 6.04 0.66
N VAL A 360 23.64 5.83 0.87
CA VAL A 360 24.64 5.60 -0.17
C VAL A 360 25.38 4.29 0.11
N PRO A 361 24.78 3.12 -0.17
CA PRO A 361 25.39 1.81 0.12
C PRO A 361 26.76 1.62 -0.53
N GLN A 362 27.00 2.25 -1.69
CA GLN A 362 28.29 2.23 -2.40
C GLN A 362 29.42 2.81 -1.55
N LEU A 363 29.13 3.70 -0.59
CA LEU A 363 30.16 4.25 0.30
C LEU A 363 30.78 3.13 1.16
N LYS A 364 30.02 2.11 1.55
CA LYS A 364 30.54 0.96 2.33
C LYS A 364 31.61 0.17 1.58
N THR A 365 31.48 0.07 0.26
CA THR A 365 32.41 -0.66 -0.63
C THR A 365 33.44 0.23 -1.29
N SER A 366 33.37 1.56 -1.10
CA SER A 366 34.30 2.52 -1.68
C SER A 366 35.72 2.37 -1.12
N PRO A 367 36.75 2.77 -1.87
CA PRO A 367 38.14 2.80 -1.40
C PRO A 367 38.27 3.60 -0.09
N ARG A 368 39.21 3.18 0.76
CA ARG A 368 39.47 3.81 2.07
C ARG A 368 39.68 5.34 1.99
N GLN A 369 40.37 5.79 0.94
CA GLN A 369 40.60 7.22 0.73
C GLN A 369 39.33 8.00 0.45
N THR A 370 38.43 7.44 -0.35
CA THR A 370 37.12 8.04 -0.65
C THR A 370 36.27 8.12 0.62
N LYS A 371 36.21 7.05 1.42
CA LYS A 371 35.52 7.03 2.71
C LYS A 371 36.10 8.11 3.65
N LYS A 372 37.41 8.17 3.78
CA LYS A 372 38.09 9.15 4.64
C LYS A 372 37.82 10.59 4.22
N LEU A 373 37.82 10.87 2.91
CA LEU A 373 37.44 12.18 2.39
C LEU A 373 36.00 12.53 2.68
N THR A 374 35.07 11.60 2.42
CA THR A 374 33.63 11.81 2.66
C THR A 374 33.35 12.12 4.13
N TYR A 375 33.89 11.33 5.05
CA TYR A 375 33.66 11.57 6.49
C TYR A 375 34.35 12.84 7.00
N ARG A 376 35.49 13.23 6.45
CA ARG A 376 36.12 14.52 6.75
C ARG A 376 35.29 15.69 6.25
N LEU A 377 34.73 15.61 5.06
CA LEU A 377 33.82 16.65 4.51
C LEU A 377 32.54 16.75 5.36
N MET A 378 32.00 15.63 5.84
CA MET A 378 30.86 15.63 6.75
C MET A 378 31.22 16.34 8.06
N ARG A 379 32.35 16.02 8.68
CA ARG A 379 32.84 16.72 9.88
C ARG A 379 32.99 18.22 9.64
N GLU A 380 33.60 18.61 8.52
CA GLU A 380 33.80 20.01 8.17
C GLU A 380 32.47 20.74 7.98
N ALA A 381 31.48 20.11 7.34
CA ALA A 381 30.12 20.65 7.22
C ALA A 381 29.43 20.85 8.59
N ILE A 382 29.64 19.94 9.52
CA ILE A 382 29.16 20.07 10.89
C ILE A 382 29.84 21.26 11.60
N ASN A 383 31.13 21.46 11.36
CA ASN A 383 31.93 22.49 12.03
C ASN A 383 31.82 23.89 11.42
N THR A 384 31.54 24.01 10.10
CA THR A 384 31.52 25.30 9.40
C THR A 384 30.23 26.08 9.55
N ASN A 385 29.12 25.45 9.97
CA ASN A 385 27.87 26.18 10.24
C ASN A 385 27.25 25.78 11.59
N PRO A 386 27.95 26.04 12.70
CA PRO A 386 27.51 25.66 14.04
C PRO A 386 26.18 26.35 14.47
N ALA A 387 25.90 27.53 13.93
CA ALA A 387 24.67 28.25 14.26
C ALA A 387 23.42 27.54 13.71
N SER A 388 23.47 27.01 12.50
CA SER A 388 22.36 26.24 11.93
C SER A 388 22.17 24.90 12.65
N ILE A 389 23.26 24.22 12.96
CA ILE A 389 23.23 22.97 13.73
C ILE A 389 22.70 23.22 15.14
N LYS A 390 23.16 24.28 15.80
CA LYS A 390 22.69 24.67 17.13
C LYS A 390 21.20 24.99 17.13
N THR A 391 20.71 25.69 16.12
CA THR A 391 19.27 25.98 15.97
C THR A 391 18.47 24.70 15.78
N ILE A 392 18.88 23.82 14.87
CA ILE A 392 18.22 22.54 14.63
C ILE A 392 18.25 21.67 15.92
N LEU A 393 19.41 21.54 16.58
CA LEU A 393 19.52 20.78 17.81
C LEU A 393 18.71 21.43 18.95
N THR A 394 18.70 22.75 19.08
CA THR A 394 17.91 23.44 20.10
C THR A 394 16.42 23.21 19.88
N GLU A 395 15.94 23.28 18.64
CA GLU A 395 14.56 22.97 18.33
C GLU A 395 14.23 21.49 18.59
N VAL A 396 15.11 20.57 18.24
CA VAL A 396 14.95 19.13 18.51
C VAL A 396 14.97 18.84 20.03
N PHE A 397 15.85 19.50 20.80
CA PHE A 397 15.91 19.35 22.27
C PHE A 397 14.75 20.04 23.00
N ASN A 398 14.12 21.05 22.40
CA ASN A 398 12.90 21.66 22.93
C ASN A 398 11.65 20.78 22.68
N LEU A 399 11.76 19.73 21.88
CA LEU A 399 10.70 18.75 21.70
C LEU A 399 10.48 17.96 22.99
N THR A 400 9.22 17.69 23.29
CA THR A 400 8.88 16.74 24.36
C THR A 400 9.38 15.35 23.99
N GLN A 401 9.55 14.46 24.96
CA GLN A 401 9.96 13.08 24.70
C GLN A 401 9.08 12.39 23.65
N GLN A 402 7.77 12.60 23.72
CA GLN A 402 6.83 12.08 22.72
C GLN A 402 7.12 12.62 21.31
N GLN A 403 7.41 13.92 21.18
CA GLN A 403 7.76 14.52 19.89
C GLN A 403 9.11 14.06 19.35
N GLN A 404 10.07 13.78 20.24
CA GLN A 404 11.36 13.19 19.87
C GLN A 404 11.17 11.76 19.35
N ASP A 405 10.34 10.97 20.02
CA ASP A 405 10.01 9.61 19.63
C ASP A 405 9.24 9.61 18.29
N ASP A 406 8.27 10.51 18.11
CA ASP A 406 7.54 10.68 16.87
C ASP A 406 8.45 11.10 15.71
N LEU A 407 9.41 12.01 15.97
CA LEU A 407 10.41 12.41 14.96
C LEU A 407 11.36 11.27 14.62
N ALA A 408 11.82 10.53 15.62
CA ALA A 408 12.65 9.35 15.41
C ALA A 408 11.90 8.29 14.62
N GLU A 409 10.60 8.07 14.87
CA GLU A 409 9.75 7.19 14.09
C GLU A 409 9.62 7.66 12.63
N LEU A 410 9.35 8.95 12.42
CA LEU A 410 9.30 9.55 11.07
C LEU A 410 10.62 9.36 10.32
N LEU A 411 11.76 9.56 10.99
CA LEU A 411 13.09 9.38 10.39
C LEU A 411 13.44 7.92 10.09
N THR A 412 12.71 6.94 10.66
CA THR A 412 12.84 5.53 10.27
C THR A 412 12.11 5.21 8.96
N HIS A 413 11.10 6.01 8.61
CA HIS A 413 10.24 5.77 7.45
C HIS A 413 10.45 6.75 6.30
N THR A 414 11.07 7.91 6.57
CA THR A 414 11.35 8.94 5.57
C THR A 414 12.63 9.68 5.92
N HIS A 415 13.25 10.33 4.95
CA HIS A 415 14.44 11.14 5.18
C HIS A 415 14.05 12.56 5.63
N LEU A 416 14.95 13.22 6.36
CA LEU A 416 14.74 14.59 6.82
C LEU A 416 14.41 15.58 5.67
N PRO A 417 15.06 15.53 4.50
CA PRO A 417 14.69 16.35 3.34
C PRO A 417 13.23 16.19 2.95
N GLU A 418 12.68 14.98 2.90
CA GLU A 418 11.29 14.73 2.52
C GLU A 418 10.30 15.28 3.55
N ILE A 419 10.67 15.25 4.84
CA ILE A 419 9.87 15.87 5.91
C ILE A 419 9.88 17.40 5.73
N ILE A 420 11.06 17.97 5.48
CA ILE A 420 11.20 19.42 5.22
C ILE A 420 10.43 19.84 3.99
N ASP A 421 10.54 19.08 2.89
CA ASP A 421 9.83 19.38 1.65
C ASP A 421 8.31 19.25 1.82
N THR A 422 7.85 18.29 2.61
CA THR A 422 6.43 18.14 2.96
C THR A 422 5.94 19.33 3.80
N ALA A 423 6.67 19.69 4.84
CA ALA A 423 6.34 20.83 5.69
C ALA A 423 6.37 22.13 4.90
N LYS A 424 7.37 22.32 4.03
CA LYS A 424 7.49 23.46 3.12
C LYS A 424 6.33 23.49 2.14
N THR A 425 5.95 22.36 1.54
CA THR A 425 4.80 22.28 0.65
C THR A 425 3.52 22.73 1.35
N VAL A 426 3.28 22.29 2.59
CA VAL A 426 2.12 22.73 3.38
C VAL A 426 2.20 24.24 3.67
N SER A 427 3.37 24.73 4.06
CA SER A 427 3.61 26.16 4.30
C SER A 427 3.36 27.00 3.03
N ASP A 428 3.94 26.58 1.90
CA ASP A 428 3.78 27.26 0.60
C ASP A 428 2.31 27.30 0.17
N ARG A 429 1.56 26.22 0.41
CA ARG A 429 0.12 26.16 0.13
C ARG A 429 -0.70 27.12 1.01
N LEU A 430 -0.39 27.20 2.29
CA LEU A 430 -1.04 28.16 3.19
C LEU A 430 -0.79 29.61 2.78
N VAL A 431 0.46 29.91 2.43
CA VAL A 431 0.86 31.22 1.88
C VAL A 431 0.13 31.48 0.57
N PHE A 432 0.07 30.52 -0.33
CA PHE A 432 -0.63 30.69 -1.61
C PHE A 432 -2.14 30.95 -1.42
N LEU A 433 -2.80 30.27 -0.47
CA LEU A 433 -4.21 30.51 -0.17
C LEU A 433 -4.44 31.96 0.31
N GLN A 434 -3.52 32.55 1.09
CA GLN A 434 -3.58 33.94 1.48
C GLN A 434 -3.40 34.85 0.27
N VAL A 435 -2.44 34.55 -0.61
CA VAL A 435 -2.20 35.30 -1.84
C VAL A 435 -3.40 35.21 -2.78
N LEU A 436 -3.97 34.03 -2.97
CA LEU A 436 -5.15 33.83 -3.80
C LEU A 436 -6.34 34.61 -3.29
N GLU A 437 -6.55 34.64 -1.97
CA GLU A 437 -7.61 35.48 -1.38
C GLU A 437 -7.42 36.97 -1.67
N GLN A 438 -6.18 37.48 -1.59
CA GLN A 438 -5.87 38.83 -1.96
C GLN A 438 -6.02 39.12 -3.47
N MET A 439 -5.64 38.13 -4.33
CA MET A 439 -5.85 38.26 -5.79
C MET A 439 -7.34 38.35 -6.16
N VAL A 440 -8.21 37.67 -5.40
CA VAL A 440 -9.65 37.63 -5.67
C VAL A 440 -10.42 38.79 -5.05
N TYR A 441 -10.07 39.17 -3.82
CA TYR A 441 -10.90 40.13 -3.03
C TYR A 441 -10.25 41.49 -2.75
N ASN A 442 -8.95 41.65 -3.07
CA ASN A 442 -8.31 42.98 -2.95
C ASN A 442 -8.28 43.66 -4.31
N ASP A 443 -9.08 44.71 -4.47
CA ASP A 443 -9.22 45.43 -5.73
C ASP A 443 -7.89 45.96 -6.30
N SER A 444 -6.96 46.37 -5.46
CA SER A 444 -5.66 46.90 -5.90
C SER A 444 -4.74 45.77 -6.44
N VAL A 445 -4.81 44.60 -5.87
CA VAL A 445 -4.05 43.41 -6.30
C VAL A 445 -4.72 42.82 -7.53
N GLY A 446 -6.02 42.56 -7.47
CA GLY A 446 -6.80 41.96 -8.56
C GLY A 446 -6.79 42.78 -9.86
N ALA A 447 -6.89 44.10 -9.77
CA ALA A 447 -6.84 44.98 -10.94
C ALA A 447 -5.46 45.00 -11.64
N SER A 448 -4.38 44.66 -10.93
CA SER A 448 -3.02 44.60 -11.47
C SER A 448 -2.70 43.31 -12.22
N ILE A 449 -3.57 42.26 -12.14
CA ILE A 449 -3.31 40.93 -12.66
C ILE A 449 -4.13 40.70 -13.93
N LYS A 450 -3.47 40.32 -15.03
CA LYS A 450 -4.11 39.95 -16.29
C LYS A 450 -4.68 38.51 -16.18
N GLU A 451 -5.97 38.35 -16.47
CA GLU A 451 -6.70 37.07 -16.35
C GLU A 451 -5.99 35.92 -17.06
N ARG A 452 -5.86 35.95 -18.38
CA ARG A 452 -5.31 34.81 -19.15
C ARG A 452 -3.79 34.68 -19.07
N THR A 453 -3.06 35.74 -19.02
CA THR A 453 -1.59 35.71 -19.12
C THR A 453 -0.90 35.57 -17.78
N GLN A 454 -1.57 35.84 -16.68
CA GLN A 454 -1.00 35.81 -15.34
C GLN A 454 -1.83 34.92 -14.39
N PHE A 455 -3.11 35.25 -14.14
CA PHE A 455 -3.93 34.53 -13.16
C PHE A 455 -4.08 33.04 -13.50
N HIS A 456 -4.50 32.72 -14.73
CA HIS A 456 -4.62 31.30 -15.15
C HIS A 456 -3.28 30.59 -15.08
N LYS A 457 -2.17 31.22 -15.46
CA LYS A 457 -0.85 30.60 -15.41
C LYS A 457 -0.33 30.35 -13.99
N VAL A 458 -0.66 31.23 -13.04
CA VAL A 458 -0.40 31.00 -11.61
C VAL A 458 -1.18 29.79 -11.13
N LEU A 459 -2.49 29.72 -11.43
CA LEU A 459 -3.33 28.62 -11.03
C LEU A 459 -2.89 27.27 -11.62
N LEU A 460 -2.36 27.26 -12.86
CA LEU A 460 -1.80 26.04 -13.45
C LEU A 460 -0.59 25.48 -12.70
N LYS A 461 0.12 26.31 -11.96
CA LYS A 461 1.22 25.86 -11.09
C LYS A 461 0.75 25.39 -9.72
N GLU A 462 -0.49 25.69 -9.37
CA GLU A 462 -1.07 25.41 -8.05
C GLU A 462 -2.35 24.56 -8.18
N LEU A 463 -2.30 23.53 -9.06
CA LEU A 463 -3.46 22.68 -9.38
C LEU A 463 -4.08 21.97 -8.19
N TRP A 464 -3.32 21.78 -7.13
CA TRP A 464 -3.78 21.15 -5.88
C TRP A 464 -5.01 21.83 -5.26
N ILE A 465 -5.25 23.13 -5.55
CA ILE A 465 -6.43 23.86 -5.05
C ILE A 465 -7.75 23.26 -5.57
N PHE A 466 -7.71 22.59 -6.73
CA PHE A 466 -8.85 21.90 -7.32
C PHE A 466 -8.92 20.42 -6.92
N GLY A 467 -7.91 19.92 -6.22
CA GLY A 467 -7.81 18.56 -5.70
C GLY A 467 -6.43 17.95 -5.89
N GLU A 468 -5.91 17.30 -4.83
CA GLU A 468 -4.58 16.68 -4.80
C GLU A 468 -4.37 15.62 -5.90
N LYS A 469 -5.46 15.08 -6.38
CA LYS A 469 -5.48 14.03 -7.39
C LYS A 469 -5.16 14.54 -8.80
N TYR A 470 -5.24 15.84 -9.05
CA TYR A 470 -4.99 16.41 -10.36
C TYR A 470 -3.53 16.85 -10.48
N THR A 471 -2.77 16.16 -11.31
CA THR A 471 -1.32 16.34 -11.46
C THR A 471 -0.93 16.96 -12.79
N LEU A 472 -1.80 16.90 -13.77
CA LEU A 472 -1.57 17.43 -15.12
C LEU A 472 -2.67 18.43 -15.47
N GLY A 473 -2.27 19.59 -15.96
CA GLY A 473 -3.20 20.61 -16.41
C GLY A 473 -2.72 21.31 -17.66
N THR A 474 -3.67 21.76 -18.47
CA THR A 474 -3.43 22.60 -19.65
C THR A 474 -4.37 23.80 -19.60
N SER A 475 -3.93 24.94 -20.12
CA SER A 475 -4.76 26.14 -20.29
C SER A 475 -4.87 26.54 -21.76
N ASP A 476 -5.91 27.29 -22.09
CA ASP A 476 -6.13 27.86 -23.41
C ASP A 476 -6.11 26.80 -24.54
N GLN A 477 -6.55 25.57 -24.24
CA GLN A 477 -6.62 24.48 -25.21
C GLN A 477 -8.05 24.31 -25.72
N SER A 478 -8.22 24.23 -27.04
CA SER A 478 -9.54 23.92 -27.61
C SER A 478 -10.04 22.54 -27.18
N LEU A 479 -11.36 22.33 -27.18
CA LEU A 479 -11.96 21.02 -26.92
C LEU A 479 -11.42 19.94 -27.86
N ARG A 480 -10.97 20.32 -29.06
CA ARG A 480 -10.29 19.43 -30.01
C ARG A 480 -8.95 18.94 -29.46
N ASN A 481 -8.15 19.81 -28.88
CA ASN A 481 -6.89 19.42 -28.26
C ASN A 481 -7.10 18.61 -26.97
N LEU A 482 -8.15 18.94 -26.21
CA LEU A 482 -8.60 18.12 -25.08
C LEU A 482 -8.99 16.72 -25.53
N LEU A 483 -9.72 16.57 -26.65
CA LEU A 483 -10.06 15.28 -27.24
C LEU A 483 -8.81 14.51 -27.66
N LYS A 484 -7.84 15.16 -28.31
CA LYS A 484 -6.56 14.51 -28.67
C LYS A 484 -5.81 13.98 -27.44
N ALA A 485 -5.75 14.78 -26.37
CA ALA A 485 -5.12 14.40 -25.11
C ALA A 485 -5.87 13.20 -24.47
N HIS A 486 -7.20 13.23 -24.49
CA HIS A 486 -8.04 12.16 -23.98
C HIS A 486 -7.81 10.83 -24.75
N ILE A 487 -7.82 10.87 -26.07
CA ILE A 487 -7.56 9.68 -26.93
C ILE A 487 -6.19 9.10 -26.63
N LYS A 488 -5.15 9.91 -26.45
CA LYS A 488 -3.82 9.47 -26.05
C LYS A 488 -3.79 8.84 -24.66
N CYS A 489 -4.50 9.42 -23.69
CA CYS A 489 -4.64 8.83 -22.35
C CYS A 489 -5.31 7.45 -22.38
N LEU A 490 -6.21 7.22 -23.32
CA LEU A 490 -6.86 5.93 -23.54
C LEU A 490 -5.98 4.92 -24.29
N GLY A 491 -4.80 5.33 -24.78
CA GLY A 491 -3.94 4.48 -25.62
C GLY A 491 -4.54 4.12 -26.98
N ARG A 492 -5.42 4.98 -27.52
CA ARG A 492 -6.15 4.76 -28.78
C ARG A 492 -5.67 5.71 -29.87
N ASP A 493 -4.37 5.81 -30.05
CA ASP A 493 -3.74 6.73 -31.01
C ASP A 493 -4.22 6.53 -32.47
N GLU A 494 -4.74 5.36 -32.78
CA GLU A 494 -5.34 5.05 -34.07
C GLU A 494 -6.55 5.93 -34.44
N LEU A 495 -7.22 6.50 -33.42
CA LEU A 495 -8.36 7.41 -33.62
C LEU A 495 -7.95 8.86 -33.89
N LEU A 496 -6.69 9.22 -33.69
CA LEU A 496 -6.22 10.61 -33.88
C LEU A 496 -6.45 11.14 -35.31
N PRO A 497 -6.29 10.36 -36.39
CA PRO A 497 -6.58 10.79 -37.77
C PRO A 497 -8.06 11.07 -38.02
N GLU A 498 -8.97 10.42 -37.25
CA GLU A 498 -10.42 10.53 -37.40
C GLU A 498 -11.01 11.79 -36.77
N ILE A 499 -10.21 12.57 -36.03
CA ILE A 499 -10.68 13.80 -35.40
C ILE A 499 -11.07 14.80 -36.49
N PRO A 500 -12.30 15.36 -36.45
CA PRO A 500 -12.80 16.25 -37.47
C PRO A 500 -11.89 17.49 -37.67
N PRO A 501 -11.84 18.05 -38.89
CA PRO A 501 -11.17 19.32 -39.16
C PRO A 501 -11.63 20.44 -38.20
N GLU A 502 -10.81 21.47 -38.02
CA GLU A 502 -11.10 22.61 -37.13
C GLU A 502 -12.35 23.43 -37.50
N ALA A 503 -12.89 23.24 -38.68
CA ALA A 503 -14.10 23.87 -39.15
C ALA A 503 -15.41 23.39 -38.50
N VAL A 504 -15.34 22.44 -37.56
CA VAL A 504 -16.49 22.06 -36.73
C VAL A 504 -16.51 23.00 -35.52
N ASP A 505 -17.39 24.00 -35.59
CA ASP A 505 -17.50 25.10 -34.61
C ASP A 505 -17.51 24.66 -33.16
N ASP A 506 -18.09 23.53 -32.86
CA ASP A 506 -18.22 23.01 -31.47
C ASP A 506 -16.90 22.59 -30.81
N LEU A 507 -15.92 22.09 -31.58
CA LEU A 507 -14.61 21.66 -31.04
C LEU A 507 -13.56 22.78 -31.01
N THR A 508 -13.88 23.99 -31.49
CA THR A 508 -12.98 25.15 -31.44
C THR A 508 -13.09 25.93 -30.13
N ARG A 509 -14.09 25.62 -29.29
CA ARG A 509 -14.29 26.25 -28.00
C ARG A 509 -13.10 26.00 -27.08
N ILE A 510 -12.68 26.99 -26.31
CA ILE A 510 -11.47 26.97 -25.48
C ILE A 510 -11.88 27.16 -24.01
N PRO A 511 -11.92 26.10 -23.19
CA PRO A 511 -12.03 26.23 -21.75
C PRO A 511 -10.72 26.79 -21.15
N ASP A 512 -10.81 27.49 -20.02
CA ASP A 512 -9.67 28.16 -19.42
C ASP A 512 -8.64 27.17 -18.85
N ILE A 513 -9.09 26.16 -18.11
CA ILE A 513 -8.21 25.11 -17.53
C ILE A 513 -8.83 23.73 -17.71
N CYS A 514 -8.02 22.79 -18.15
CA CYS A 514 -8.36 21.37 -18.19
C CYS A 514 -7.39 20.56 -17.36
N LEU A 515 -7.89 19.82 -16.41
CA LEU A 515 -7.13 18.91 -15.54
C LEU A 515 -7.48 17.46 -15.84
N PHE A 516 -6.48 16.60 -15.79
CA PHE A 516 -6.63 15.18 -16.07
C PHE A 516 -6.16 14.36 -14.89
N GLN A 517 -6.89 13.31 -14.60
CA GLN A 517 -6.45 12.28 -13.67
C GLN A 517 -6.74 10.90 -14.25
N GLN A 518 -5.73 10.05 -14.22
CA GLN A 518 -5.92 8.62 -14.36
C GLN A 518 -6.16 8.03 -12.97
N ILE A 519 -7.39 7.59 -12.69
CA ILE A 519 -7.70 6.91 -11.43
C ILE A 519 -7.25 5.46 -11.56
N CYS A 520 -6.18 5.08 -10.85
CA CYS A 520 -5.79 3.70 -10.63
C CYS A 520 -6.43 3.15 -9.35
N PRO A 521 -7.64 2.56 -9.42
CA PRO A 521 -7.86 1.27 -8.78
C PRO A 521 -8.24 0.17 -9.78
N SER A 522 -8.48 0.50 -11.00
CA SER A 522 -8.50 -0.42 -12.14
C SER A 522 -7.97 0.36 -13.34
N TYR A 523 -7.11 -0.21 -14.12
CA TYR A 523 -6.39 0.38 -15.27
C TYR A 523 -7.26 1.04 -16.35
N GLU A 524 -8.54 1.33 -16.07
CA GLU A 524 -9.51 1.68 -17.09
C GLU A 524 -10.43 2.85 -16.75
N ASN A 525 -10.29 3.54 -15.61
CA ASN A 525 -11.16 4.66 -15.26
C ASN A 525 -10.40 5.99 -15.24
N PHE A 526 -10.92 6.95 -15.99
CA PHE A 526 -10.38 8.30 -16.11
C PHE A 526 -11.34 9.32 -15.48
N GLU A 527 -10.78 10.40 -15.00
CA GLU A 527 -11.54 11.53 -14.50
C GLU A 527 -10.92 12.82 -15.07
N HIS A 528 -11.74 13.62 -15.73
CA HIS A 528 -11.36 14.91 -16.27
C HIS A 528 -12.10 16.00 -15.52
N LEU A 529 -11.38 17.06 -15.21
CA LEU A 529 -11.92 18.28 -14.63
C LEU A 529 -11.68 19.43 -15.61
N VAL A 530 -12.74 20.05 -16.07
CA VAL A 530 -12.74 21.21 -16.94
C VAL A 530 -13.20 22.41 -16.14
N ILE A 531 -12.37 23.44 -16.03
CA ILE A 531 -12.66 24.63 -15.25
C ILE A 531 -12.75 25.83 -16.18
N GLU A 532 -13.86 26.52 -16.11
CA GLU A 532 -14.06 27.83 -16.73
C GLU A 532 -13.90 28.90 -15.64
N LEU A 533 -12.83 29.67 -15.73
CA LEU A 533 -12.53 30.75 -14.80
C LEU A 533 -13.05 32.07 -15.35
N LYS A 534 -13.57 32.86 -14.46
CA LYS A 534 -13.90 34.26 -14.78
C LYS A 534 -13.02 35.18 -13.95
N ARG A 535 -12.85 36.40 -14.46
CA ARG A 535 -12.07 37.45 -13.74
C ARG A 535 -12.44 37.43 -12.26
N PRO A 536 -11.45 37.61 -11.38
CA PRO A 536 -11.72 37.63 -9.94
C PRO A 536 -12.81 38.60 -9.49
N THR A 537 -13.12 39.62 -10.31
CA THR A 537 -14.11 40.66 -10.01
C THR A 537 -15.46 40.44 -10.70
N LEU A 538 -15.65 39.31 -11.43
CA LEU A 538 -16.88 39.05 -12.19
C LEU A 538 -17.91 38.32 -11.36
N THR A 539 -19.13 38.87 -11.29
CA THR A 539 -20.32 38.14 -10.81
C THR A 539 -20.85 37.23 -11.93
N LEU A 540 -21.00 35.96 -11.66
CA LEU A 540 -21.50 34.95 -12.61
C LEU A 540 -22.98 35.19 -12.90
N THR A 541 -23.34 35.18 -14.18
CA THR A 541 -24.70 35.29 -14.67
C THR A 541 -25.12 34.04 -15.44
N LEU A 542 -26.36 33.94 -15.89
CA LEU A 542 -26.81 32.87 -16.74
C LEU A 542 -25.99 32.70 -18.02
N LYS A 543 -25.37 33.76 -18.52
CA LYS A 543 -24.53 33.71 -19.72
C LYS A 543 -23.28 32.83 -19.51
N GLU A 544 -22.63 32.98 -18.39
CA GLU A 544 -21.46 32.15 -18.04
C GLU A 544 -21.89 30.71 -17.74
N LEU A 545 -23.08 30.55 -17.15
CA LEU A 545 -23.67 29.24 -16.91
C LEU A 545 -24.01 28.49 -18.23
N ASP A 546 -24.56 29.20 -19.21
CA ASP A 546 -24.81 28.65 -20.54
C ASP A 546 -23.49 28.25 -21.24
N GLN A 547 -22.43 29.01 -21.08
CA GLN A 547 -21.12 28.71 -21.66
C GLN A 547 -20.57 27.38 -21.13
N ILE A 548 -20.55 27.15 -19.82
CA ILE A 548 -20.03 25.87 -19.24
C ILE A 548 -20.95 24.69 -19.60
N ARG A 549 -22.25 24.93 -19.68
CA ARG A 549 -23.22 23.94 -20.12
C ARG A 549 -22.97 23.52 -21.57
N ASP A 550 -22.67 24.46 -22.45
CA ASP A 550 -22.33 24.18 -23.83
C ASP A 550 -21.08 23.33 -23.97
N TYR A 551 -20.04 23.54 -23.13
CA TYR A 551 -18.87 22.66 -23.10
C TYR A 551 -19.27 21.24 -22.70
N ALA A 552 -20.06 21.11 -21.65
CA ALA A 552 -20.52 19.81 -21.16
C ALA A 552 -21.38 19.07 -22.21
N LEU A 553 -22.30 19.77 -22.89
CA LEU A 553 -23.11 19.21 -23.95
C LEU A 553 -22.26 18.81 -25.18
N THR A 554 -21.27 19.61 -25.55
CA THR A 554 -20.35 19.27 -26.66
C THR A 554 -19.59 17.95 -26.35
N VAL A 555 -19.14 17.75 -25.12
CA VAL A 555 -18.52 16.50 -24.68
C VAL A 555 -19.55 15.36 -24.62
N ALA A 556 -20.77 15.66 -24.15
CA ALA A 556 -21.85 14.66 -24.05
C ALA A 556 -22.30 14.14 -25.42
N ASP A 557 -22.39 15.01 -26.41
CA ASP A 557 -22.93 14.67 -27.73
C ASP A 557 -21.88 14.05 -28.66
N ASN A 558 -20.60 14.37 -28.46
CA ASN A 558 -19.53 13.86 -29.30
C ASN A 558 -19.16 12.40 -28.93
N PRO A 559 -19.32 11.45 -29.88
CA PRO A 559 -19.07 10.02 -29.62
C PRO A 559 -17.59 9.67 -29.42
N MET A 560 -16.65 10.53 -29.77
CA MET A 560 -15.22 10.30 -29.61
C MET A 560 -14.75 10.52 -28.17
N PHE A 561 -15.52 11.23 -27.34
CA PHE A 561 -15.26 11.29 -25.90
C PHE A 561 -15.81 10.03 -25.23
N ASP A 562 -14.92 9.25 -24.62
CA ASP A 562 -15.34 8.02 -23.92
C ASP A 562 -16.26 8.37 -22.72
N LYS A 563 -17.43 7.76 -22.69
CA LYS A 563 -18.46 7.98 -21.68
C LYS A 563 -18.63 6.81 -20.73
N THR A 564 -18.02 5.67 -21.04
CA THR A 564 -18.18 4.43 -20.26
C THR A 564 -17.13 4.30 -19.17
N ARG A 565 -15.91 4.78 -19.43
CA ARG A 565 -14.75 4.68 -18.54
C ARG A 565 -14.26 6.03 -18.02
N THR A 566 -14.89 7.13 -18.45
CA THR A 566 -14.44 8.49 -18.12
C THR A 566 -15.54 9.28 -17.46
N LYS A 567 -15.24 9.92 -16.34
CA LYS A 567 -16.09 10.93 -15.69
C LYS A 567 -15.62 12.33 -16.07
N TRP A 568 -16.56 13.19 -16.37
CA TRP A 568 -16.33 14.57 -16.78
C TRP A 568 -16.95 15.52 -15.77
N HIS A 569 -16.12 16.27 -15.09
CA HIS A 569 -16.54 17.30 -14.15
C HIS A 569 -16.26 18.67 -14.74
N PHE A 570 -17.29 19.49 -14.83
CA PHE A 570 -17.19 20.88 -15.30
C PHE A 570 -17.42 21.79 -14.12
N ILE A 571 -16.54 22.76 -13.90
CA ILE A 571 -16.64 23.76 -12.84
C ILE A 571 -16.62 25.15 -13.45
N LEU A 572 -17.65 25.94 -13.14
CA LEU A 572 -17.67 27.38 -13.37
C LEU A 572 -17.29 28.09 -12.09
N LEU A 573 -16.31 28.98 -12.17
CA LEU A 573 -15.73 29.66 -11.01
C LEU A 573 -15.71 31.16 -11.19
N GLY A 574 -16.26 31.89 -10.23
CA GLY A 574 -16.31 33.37 -10.21
C GLY A 574 -16.27 33.95 -8.82
N GLN A 575 -16.31 35.28 -8.71
CA GLN A 575 -16.26 35.97 -7.41
C GLN A 575 -17.57 35.83 -6.65
N ASP A 576 -18.69 36.02 -7.33
CA ASP A 576 -20.03 36.03 -6.76
C ASP A 576 -21.04 35.48 -7.80
N LEU A 577 -22.23 35.12 -7.35
CA LEU A 577 -23.31 34.61 -8.18
C LEU A 577 -24.47 35.64 -8.21
N ASP A 578 -25.00 35.95 -9.38
CA ASP A 578 -26.23 36.75 -9.44
C ASP A 578 -27.43 35.96 -8.89
N GLN A 579 -28.52 36.64 -8.61
CA GLN A 579 -29.69 36.01 -7.98
C GLN A 579 -30.33 34.93 -8.87
N ARG A 580 -30.21 35.05 -10.19
CA ARG A 580 -30.78 34.07 -11.13
C ARG A 580 -29.99 32.79 -11.14
N VAL A 581 -28.66 32.89 -11.05
CA VAL A 581 -27.78 31.70 -10.91
C VAL A 581 -28.02 31.04 -9.55
N ARG A 582 -28.12 31.83 -8.44
CA ARG A 582 -28.45 31.29 -7.11
C ARG A 582 -29.77 30.54 -7.13
N SER A 583 -30.82 31.14 -7.70
CA SER A 583 -32.14 30.47 -7.80
C SER A 583 -32.10 29.23 -8.68
N ALA A 584 -31.27 29.20 -9.74
CA ALA A 584 -31.08 28.02 -10.56
C ALA A 584 -30.41 26.86 -9.78
N LEU A 585 -29.48 27.19 -8.89
CA LEU A 585 -28.79 26.19 -8.03
C LEU A 585 -29.69 25.70 -6.88
N GLU A 586 -30.47 26.58 -6.24
CA GLU A 586 -31.38 26.23 -5.14
C GLU A 586 -32.49 25.26 -5.56
N ASN A 587 -32.91 25.28 -6.79
CA ASN A 587 -33.93 24.40 -7.34
C ASN A 587 -33.42 22.99 -7.70
N GLN A 588 -32.15 22.70 -7.51
CA GLN A 588 -31.54 21.38 -7.76
C GLN A 588 -31.60 20.51 -6.50
N VAL A 589 -31.97 19.24 -6.67
CA VAL A 589 -32.10 18.25 -5.57
C VAL A 589 -30.73 17.82 -5.03
N VAL A 590 -29.64 18.11 -5.73
CA VAL A 590 -28.29 17.69 -5.38
C VAL A 590 -27.52 18.93 -4.87
N GLY A 591 -27.44 19.10 -3.57
CA GLY A 591 -26.79 20.24 -2.92
C GLY A 591 -25.33 20.47 -3.29
N ASP A 592 -24.71 21.51 -2.70
CA ASP A 592 -23.27 21.80 -2.74
C ASP A 592 -22.75 22.33 -4.09
N GLY A 593 -23.50 23.28 -4.72
CA GLY A 593 -23.08 23.93 -5.97
C GLY A 593 -23.30 23.10 -7.24
N ASN A 594 -23.87 21.93 -7.13
CA ASN A 594 -24.11 21.03 -8.25
C ASN A 594 -25.29 21.53 -9.09
N TYR A 595 -25.01 21.95 -10.33
CA TYR A 595 -26.01 22.47 -11.26
C TYR A 595 -26.60 21.38 -12.16
N TYR A 596 -25.80 20.39 -12.53
CA TYR A 596 -26.23 19.33 -13.43
C TYR A 596 -25.45 18.05 -13.12
N ASN A 597 -26.16 16.93 -13.10
CA ASN A 597 -25.53 15.62 -12.93
C ASN A 597 -26.32 14.59 -13.74
N ALA A 598 -25.75 14.11 -14.83
CA ALA A 598 -26.36 13.07 -15.66
C ALA A 598 -25.29 12.11 -16.20
N GLY A 599 -25.43 10.84 -15.88
CA GLY A 599 -24.51 9.80 -16.32
C GLY A 599 -23.08 10.00 -15.79
N ASN A 600 -22.14 10.25 -16.70
CA ASN A 600 -20.73 10.48 -16.39
C ASN A 600 -20.31 11.97 -16.44
N ILE A 601 -21.29 12.88 -16.60
CA ILE A 601 -21.06 14.33 -16.70
C ILE A 601 -21.69 15.02 -15.51
N SER A 602 -20.93 15.91 -14.88
CA SER A 602 -21.43 16.83 -13.85
C SER A 602 -20.98 18.27 -14.11
N ILE A 603 -21.82 19.22 -13.75
CA ILE A 603 -21.52 20.66 -13.79
C ILE A 603 -21.74 21.23 -12.40
N SER A 604 -20.71 21.88 -11.87
CA SER A 604 -20.77 22.57 -10.59
C SER A 604 -20.42 24.05 -10.76
N VAL A 605 -21.04 24.90 -9.96
CA VAL A 605 -20.82 26.35 -9.96
C VAL A 605 -20.39 26.76 -8.56
N PHE A 606 -19.23 27.38 -8.45
CA PHE A 606 -18.67 27.79 -7.17
C PHE A 606 -18.23 29.27 -7.18
N GLU A 607 -18.30 29.82 -6.01
CA GLU A 607 -17.61 31.10 -5.71
C GLU A 607 -16.17 30.77 -5.25
N TRP A 608 -15.25 31.68 -5.51
CA TRP A 608 -13.87 31.57 -5.01
C TRP A 608 -13.82 31.44 -3.50
N SER A 609 -14.76 32.09 -2.77
CA SER A 609 -14.89 31.95 -1.31
C SER A 609 -14.95 30.50 -0.86
N LYS A 610 -15.73 29.68 -1.57
CA LYS A 610 -15.86 28.27 -1.23
C LYS A 610 -14.56 27.50 -1.46
N ILE A 611 -13.93 27.65 -2.62
CA ILE A 611 -12.67 26.98 -2.94
C ILE A 611 -11.58 27.37 -1.94
N ILE A 612 -11.48 28.65 -1.61
CA ILE A 612 -10.49 29.15 -0.65
C ILE A 612 -10.79 28.62 0.76
N GLN A 613 -12.06 28.66 1.20
CA GLN A 613 -12.46 28.19 2.53
C GLN A 613 -12.26 26.68 2.69
N ASP A 614 -12.68 25.88 1.72
CA ASP A 614 -12.54 24.42 1.77
C ASP A 614 -11.06 24.03 1.88
N ASN A 615 -10.18 24.67 1.10
CA ASN A 615 -8.75 24.46 1.21
C ASN A 615 -8.16 25.00 2.52
N LYS A 616 -8.59 26.17 3.00
CA LYS A 616 -8.17 26.69 4.31
C LYS A 616 -8.55 25.74 5.43
N LEU A 617 -9.79 25.21 5.45
CA LEU A 617 -10.25 24.24 6.46
C LEU A 617 -9.40 22.95 6.41
N LYS A 618 -9.10 22.45 5.21
CA LYS A 618 -8.25 21.27 5.01
C LYS A 618 -6.86 21.46 5.62
N TYR A 619 -6.27 22.65 5.48
CA TYR A 619 -4.92 22.94 5.97
C TYR A 619 -4.89 23.58 7.35
N GLU A 620 -6.02 24.02 7.93
CA GLU A 620 -6.07 24.71 9.22
C GLU A 620 -5.49 23.87 10.38
N TYR A 621 -5.79 22.57 10.37
CA TYR A 621 -5.20 21.65 11.35
C TYR A 621 -3.66 21.64 11.25
N LEU A 622 -3.13 21.54 10.02
CA LEU A 622 -1.68 21.56 9.76
C LEU A 622 -1.06 22.90 10.08
N ARG A 623 -1.74 24.01 9.75
CA ARG A 623 -1.32 25.37 10.12
C ARG A 623 -1.11 25.51 11.62
N LYS A 624 -2.09 25.05 12.42
CA LYS A 624 -1.99 25.07 13.90
C LYS A 624 -0.86 24.19 14.39
N LYS A 625 -0.69 23.01 13.83
CA LYS A 625 0.38 22.06 14.18
C LYS A 625 1.78 22.59 13.85
N LEU A 626 1.93 23.24 12.70
CA LEU A 626 3.19 23.88 12.28
C LEU A 626 3.43 25.22 12.94
N ASN A 627 2.49 25.74 13.74
CA ASN A 627 2.52 27.11 14.30
C ASN A 627 2.82 28.16 13.22
N HIS A 628 2.30 27.93 11.98
CA HIS A 628 2.59 28.80 10.85
C HIS A 628 1.84 30.10 10.95
N GLN A 629 2.59 31.20 10.95
CA GLN A 629 2.04 32.56 10.95
C GLN A 629 1.89 33.06 9.53
N LEU A 630 0.72 33.62 9.21
CA LEU A 630 0.46 34.30 7.94
C LEU A 630 0.98 35.73 8.01
N SER A 631 1.32 36.28 6.85
CA SER A 631 1.82 37.65 6.80
C SER A 631 0.68 38.68 6.88
N ASP A 632 0.86 39.70 7.72
CA ASP A 632 -0.06 40.82 7.82
C ASP A 632 0.36 41.97 6.89
N ASP A 633 1.42 41.83 6.10
CA ASP A 633 1.92 42.86 5.18
C ASP A 633 0.94 43.05 4.00
N PRO A 634 0.42 44.27 3.73
CA PRO A 634 -0.46 44.54 2.60
C PRO A 634 0.17 44.27 1.23
N ASN A 635 1.49 44.35 1.11
CA ASN A 635 2.21 44.14 -0.15
C ASN A 635 2.65 42.66 -0.33
N PHE A 636 2.45 41.83 0.67
CA PHE A 636 2.93 40.47 0.70
C PHE A 636 2.55 39.67 -0.55
N ALA A 637 1.30 39.76 -1.02
CA ALA A 637 0.84 39.06 -2.20
C ALA A 637 1.61 39.44 -3.47
N VAL A 638 1.86 40.73 -3.66
CA VAL A 638 2.60 41.24 -4.83
C VAL A 638 4.05 40.76 -4.77
N ASP A 639 4.69 40.83 -3.62
CA ASP A 639 6.08 40.43 -3.45
C ASP A 639 6.24 38.87 -3.59
N TYR A 640 5.28 38.10 -3.10
CA TYR A 640 5.22 36.68 -3.31
C TYR A 640 5.13 36.32 -4.80
N LEU A 641 4.18 36.97 -5.53
CA LEU A 641 4.00 36.71 -6.95
C LEU A 641 5.24 37.06 -7.77
N ARG A 642 5.91 38.18 -7.44
CA ARG A 642 7.17 38.58 -8.09
C ARG A 642 8.32 37.65 -7.78
N THR A 643 8.34 37.07 -6.60
CA THR A 643 9.42 36.13 -6.18
C THR A 643 9.19 34.74 -6.75
N LYS A 644 8.00 34.18 -6.53
CA LYS A 644 7.71 32.77 -6.89
C LYS A 644 7.33 32.58 -8.37
N HIS A 645 6.78 33.63 -9.00
CA HIS A 645 6.33 33.62 -10.39
C HIS A 645 6.96 34.78 -11.21
N ALA A 646 8.27 35.03 -11.01
CA ALA A 646 9.02 36.11 -11.61
C ALA A 646 8.86 36.22 -13.15
N GLU A 647 8.70 35.11 -13.83
CA GLU A 647 8.48 35.01 -15.28
C GLU A 647 7.10 35.58 -15.71
N LEU A 648 6.12 35.63 -14.82
CA LEU A 648 4.79 36.16 -15.09
C LEU A 648 4.62 37.58 -14.57
N PHE A 649 5.46 38.00 -13.62
CA PHE A 649 5.43 39.32 -12.97
C PHE A 649 6.82 39.97 -13.00
N PRO A 650 7.32 40.36 -14.20
CA PRO A 650 8.64 40.99 -14.31
C PRO A 650 8.71 42.31 -13.53
N THR A 651 9.85 42.56 -12.91
CA THR A 651 10.14 43.86 -12.29
C THR A 651 10.29 44.94 -13.36
N LYS A 652 9.86 46.17 -13.09
CA LYS A 652 9.87 47.29 -14.02
C LYS A 652 11.21 47.58 -14.74
N GLU A 653 12.32 47.06 -14.25
CA GLU A 653 13.65 47.23 -14.88
C GLU A 653 13.85 46.33 -16.14
N LYS A 654 12.94 45.45 -16.49
CA LYS A 654 13.02 44.60 -17.69
C LYS A 654 12.05 44.97 -18.81
N GLU A 655 11.21 45.99 -18.63
CA GLU A 655 10.28 46.47 -19.68
C GLU A 655 10.95 47.47 -20.66
N ASP A 656 12.17 47.94 -20.37
CA ASP A 656 12.91 48.92 -21.19
C ASP A 656 14.12 48.31 -21.95
N LYS A 657 14.07 47.03 -22.25
CA LYS A 657 15.09 46.39 -23.11
C LYS A 657 14.48 45.62 -24.26
#